data_6e4fb54ca7d425c8991be150d8d8ac21
#
_entry.id   6e4fb54ca7d425c8991be150d8d8ac21
#
_cell.length_a   1.000
_cell.length_b   1.000
_cell.length_c   1.000
_cell.angle_alpha   90.00
_cell.angle_beta   90.00
_cell.angle_gamma   90.00
#
_symmetry.space_group_name_H-M   'P 1'
#
loop_
_entity.id
_entity.type
_entity.pdbx_description
1 polymer ?
#
loop_
_entity_poly.entity_id
_entity_poly.type
_entity_poly.pdbx_seq_one_letter_code
_entity_poly.pdbx_strand_id
1 'polypeptide(L)'
;MAGLPRVQSLRRLLSFVAIAFLLGFCLAHAQTVTRDEQIAQHEQKLAAARAEQNKTAEASELFYIGQLHWQGGELQKAMDFYSQALPLWRALGDRSWEAATLGEMSVVYLATGQNEKALDFLNEALPICRQLADRADEATILSNIGQAYSNLGQMPKALDYFTQALQIDRELKDSDGEAAILANIGYVYFSLGHAEKALDYYNQALPIFRLSGDRDREANTLSNSAGVYFAMGEKQKALDLYIQALDLSRQAGNRQLVANRLNNIGATYNQLGEPQKALEFYNQALPIEHEIGDPRQEGATLNNIGVVYRELGQEKEALDFYLRALPLRQATEDADGQAQTLNNMALAYANFGQRQKALKYLNQALSIARKAGDEKDEATTLSNLGTFETDSRQIEKALDYFSQALSILQRLGDRSAEGIALTNIGYLYSELGENDKALEYYSEALPLATAVNNPLTEAVIFHNLMSNQSDRQPGLAIFYGKQEINLLQRVRGNIQGLDKQLQTSFLADKQIYYHDLADLLIAQGRLPEAQQVLDLLKQQEYSDYVRGEAADALSPLTLTPAEKQAEEDYQKSTAQLVSHGDQWAALKKIAARTAEQEKQFKQLSDQMNGAGKGLDDYYSRLYVLFGKDSAANKQVADVKGNVSALEDEIAESPHTVALYTMVTDNHYRVIVITPAATVAREFAISGQDLNRKVADFELVLRNPGRDPRPLAQELYKILMGPVQADLEQARAETLVWSLDGVLRYLPIAALYDGKQYVVEKYNTVTITPASIAYLAEKPDVSSLSAAAMGISLKYEEGLKALPAVVGELDDVVNDAHVQGANGVLPGTILLDGQFTEAAMEKQFDGRPGVVHIASHFVFKPGDDGQSYLLLSGKDQGGAGFHLTVADFRDNRNLSLRHTDLLTLSACETGMSGSASNGREVDGLGTTAQLKGAKAVISTLWAVNDASTGLLMGDFYRRWVEGAGKVTKVEALRQAQLDLLLGNVTPQGSVAGRGFTPANQGQEAPKGYAHPYYWAPFVLMGNWR
;
A
#
# COMPACT_ATOMS: atom_id res chain seq x y z
N MET A 1 40.78 42.84 53.06
CA MET A 1 39.64 41.97 53.45
C MET A 1 38.35 42.56 52.86
N ALA A 2 38.03 42.26 51.75
CA ALA A 2 36.71 42.47 51.12
C ALA A 2 36.28 41.24 50.42
N GLY A 3 35.22 40.63 50.96
CA GLY A 3 34.72 39.33 50.52
C GLY A 3 34.28 39.32 49.11
N LEU A 4 34.70 38.32 48.39
CA LEU A 4 34.15 37.88 47.10
C LEU A 4 32.64 37.52 47.25
N PRO A 5 31.75 37.91 46.31
CA PRO A 5 30.36 37.51 46.38
C PRO A 5 30.23 36.02 46.21
N ARG A 6 29.36 35.43 47.00
CA ARG A 6 29.11 33.98 47.11
C ARG A 6 28.87 33.36 45.72
N VAL A 7 29.56 32.32 45.43
CA VAL A 7 29.50 31.44 44.24
C VAL A 7 28.07 31.01 43.85
N GLN A 8 27.11 31.05 44.78
CA GLN A 8 25.69 30.74 44.54
C GLN A 8 24.96 31.68 43.55
N SER A 9 25.38 32.95 43.43
CA SER A 9 24.77 33.87 42.46
C SER A 9 25.32 33.68 41.05
N LEU A 10 26.54 33.18 40.92
CA LEU A 10 27.14 32.89 39.62
C LEU A 10 26.63 31.57 39.03
N ARG A 11 26.31 30.58 39.86
CA ARG A 11 25.71 29.29 39.40
C ARG A 11 24.27 29.43 38.92
N ARG A 12 23.45 30.26 39.56
CA ARG A 12 22.13 30.65 39.01
C ARG A 12 22.25 31.41 37.72
N LEU A 13 23.31 32.18 37.49
CA LEU A 13 23.55 32.82 36.21
C LEU A 13 23.97 31.83 35.12
N LEU A 14 24.68 30.76 35.43
CA LEU A 14 25.16 29.77 34.48
C LEU A 14 24.07 28.75 34.08
N SER A 15 23.14 28.41 34.98
CA SER A 15 21.88 27.70 34.63
C SER A 15 20.90 28.63 33.88
N PHE A 16 21.01 29.95 34.04
CA PHE A 16 20.19 30.97 33.39
C PHE A 16 20.77 31.51 32.08
N VAL A 17 22.00 31.25 31.71
CA VAL A 17 22.59 31.71 30.44
C VAL A 17 22.01 30.94 29.24
N ALA A 18 21.43 29.78 29.45
CA ALA A 18 20.55 29.15 28.43
C ALA A 18 19.18 29.85 28.30
N ILE A 19 18.76 30.61 29.34
CA ILE A 19 17.41 31.26 29.38
C ILE A 19 17.47 32.77 29.14
N ALA A 20 18.63 33.47 29.31
CA ALA A 20 18.74 34.92 29.23
C ALA A 20 18.97 35.52 27.82
N PHE A 21 18.82 34.71 26.75
CA PHE A 21 18.96 35.20 25.37
C PHE A 21 17.63 35.66 24.74
N LEU A 22 16.54 35.80 25.49
CA LEU A 22 15.21 36.16 24.95
C LEU A 22 14.58 37.46 25.45
N LEU A 23 15.34 38.35 26.10
CA LEU A 23 14.82 39.68 26.47
C LEU A 23 15.82 40.78 26.16
N GLY A 24 15.89 41.21 24.90
CA GLY A 24 16.75 42.33 24.52
C GLY A 24 16.71 42.67 23.05
N PHE A 25 15.55 42.70 22.44
CA PHE A 25 15.39 43.37 21.14
C PHE A 25 15.10 44.86 21.37
N CYS A 26 16.17 45.65 21.47
CA CYS A 26 16.22 47.06 21.00
C CYS A 26 17.65 47.59 21.11
N LEU A 27 18.21 47.91 19.92
CA LEU A 27 19.35 48.78 19.66
C LEU A 27 20.76 48.34 20.05
N ALA A 28 21.49 48.11 19.05
CA ALA A 28 22.93 48.23 18.75
C ALA A 28 23.51 46.87 18.28
N HIS A 29 24.20 46.93 17.15
CA HIS A 29 25.07 45.88 16.62
C HIS A 29 26.00 45.28 17.70
N ALA A 30 25.55 44.25 18.40
CA ALA A 30 26.42 43.37 19.14
C ALA A 30 26.68 42.17 18.20
N GLN A 31 27.87 42.04 17.67
CA GLN A 31 28.39 40.83 17.08
C GLN A 31 28.14 39.68 18.06
N THR A 32 27.30 38.73 17.74
CA THR A 32 27.15 37.48 18.49
C THR A 32 28.48 36.74 18.35
N VAL A 33 29.27 36.68 19.40
CA VAL A 33 30.53 35.93 19.44
C VAL A 33 30.19 34.46 19.17
N THR A 34 30.76 33.92 18.12
CA THR A 34 30.51 32.49 17.76
C THR A 34 31.10 31.57 18.83
N ARG A 35 30.59 30.32 18.93
CA ARG A 35 31.13 29.34 19.90
C ARG A 35 32.65 29.16 19.73
N ASP A 36 33.15 29.13 18.51
CA ASP A 36 34.56 28.94 18.20
C ASP A 36 35.39 30.18 18.65
N GLU A 37 34.82 31.39 18.54
CA GLU A 37 35.42 32.60 19.12
C GLU A 37 35.43 32.58 20.63
N GLN A 38 34.40 32.02 21.28
CA GLN A 38 34.36 31.81 22.74
C GLN A 38 35.43 30.82 23.18
N ILE A 39 35.57 29.69 22.50
CA ILE A 39 36.62 28.70 22.73
C ILE A 39 37.99 29.37 22.62
N ALA A 40 38.27 30.11 21.55
CA ALA A 40 39.52 30.81 21.34
C ALA A 40 39.82 31.86 22.45
N GLN A 41 38.80 32.58 22.95
CA GLN A 41 38.91 33.48 24.05
C GLN A 41 39.30 32.74 25.38
N HIS A 42 38.65 31.60 25.66
CA HIS A 42 38.93 30.80 26.84
C HIS A 42 40.31 30.13 26.76
N GLU A 43 40.74 29.69 25.55
CA GLU A 43 42.10 29.18 25.33
C GLU A 43 43.17 30.25 25.55
N GLN A 44 42.94 31.50 25.15
CA GLN A 44 43.82 32.60 25.41
C GLN A 44 43.93 32.88 26.92
N LYS A 45 42.83 32.85 27.66
CA LYS A 45 42.79 33.00 29.12
C LYS A 45 43.48 31.81 29.79
N LEU A 46 43.31 30.60 29.28
CA LEU A 46 43.99 29.40 29.76
C LEU A 46 45.53 29.55 29.64
N ALA A 47 46.00 30.04 28.47
CA ALA A 47 47.41 30.27 28.24
C ALA A 47 47.97 31.34 29.23
N ALA A 48 47.24 32.40 29.47
CA ALA A 48 47.62 33.43 30.47
C ALA A 48 47.65 32.87 31.89
N ALA A 49 46.62 32.12 32.30
CA ALA A 49 46.56 31.47 33.62
C ALA A 49 47.74 30.50 33.85
N ARG A 50 48.13 29.75 32.81
CA ARG A 50 49.33 28.89 32.85
C ARG A 50 50.62 29.68 32.97
N ALA A 51 50.76 30.79 32.25
CA ALA A 51 51.93 31.68 32.33
C ALA A 51 52.07 32.33 33.72
N GLU A 52 50.96 32.72 34.32
CA GLU A 52 50.87 33.29 35.64
C GLU A 52 50.92 32.26 36.79
N GLN A 53 50.96 30.99 36.46
CA GLN A 53 50.90 29.85 37.42
C GLN A 53 49.64 29.88 38.29
N ASN A 54 48.56 30.48 37.79
CA ASN A 54 47.31 30.60 38.54
C ASN A 54 46.46 29.32 38.32
N LYS A 55 46.62 28.33 39.19
CA LYS A 55 45.97 27.02 39.09
C LYS A 55 44.46 27.08 39.18
N THR A 56 43.88 28.03 39.90
CA THR A 56 42.44 28.23 39.99
C THR A 56 41.86 28.70 38.65
N ALA A 57 42.51 29.72 38.05
CA ALA A 57 42.10 30.21 36.73
C ALA A 57 42.32 29.12 35.65
N GLU A 58 43.43 28.38 35.69
CA GLU A 58 43.71 27.30 34.78
C GLU A 58 42.59 26.23 34.82
N ALA A 59 42.19 25.76 36.00
CA ALA A 59 41.14 24.77 36.18
C ALA A 59 39.76 25.29 35.72
N SER A 60 39.45 26.57 36.01
CA SER A 60 38.18 27.20 35.55
C SER A 60 38.09 27.30 34.02
N GLU A 61 39.17 27.73 33.36
CA GLU A 61 39.17 27.87 31.91
C GLU A 61 39.10 26.49 31.21
N LEU A 62 39.80 25.49 31.73
CA LEU A 62 39.66 24.10 31.25
C LEU A 62 38.22 23.60 31.37
N PHE A 63 37.55 23.83 32.47
CA PHE A 63 36.16 23.46 32.69
C PHE A 63 35.23 24.12 31.64
N TYR A 64 35.37 25.45 31.47
CA TYR A 64 34.53 26.17 30.51
C TYR A 64 34.79 25.78 29.05
N ILE A 65 36.04 25.51 28.67
CA ILE A 65 36.36 24.98 27.34
C ILE A 65 35.71 23.60 27.16
N GLY A 66 35.77 22.75 28.15
CA GLY A 66 35.08 21.45 28.17
C GLY A 66 33.57 21.59 27.94
N GLN A 67 32.94 22.54 28.63
CA GLN A 67 31.51 22.82 28.49
C GLN A 67 31.13 23.33 27.06
N LEU A 68 31.98 24.20 26.48
CA LEU A 68 31.77 24.67 25.11
C LEU A 68 31.90 23.54 24.07
N HIS A 69 32.86 22.62 24.27
CA HIS A 69 32.99 21.43 23.42
C HIS A 69 31.78 20.48 23.59
N TRP A 70 31.29 20.30 24.83
CA TRP A 70 30.05 19.57 25.09
C TRP A 70 28.86 20.16 24.35
N GLN A 71 28.64 21.47 24.43
CA GLN A 71 27.57 22.18 23.72
C GLN A 71 27.67 22.02 22.21
N GLY A 72 28.86 21.80 21.69
CA GLY A 72 29.11 21.52 20.27
C GLY A 72 29.04 20.08 19.86
N GLY A 73 28.70 19.17 20.76
CA GLY A 73 28.66 17.72 20.47
C GLY A 73 30.04 17.06 20.38
N GLU A 74 31.13 17.77 20.72
CA GLU A 74 32.50 17.28 20.63
C GLU A 74 32.90 16.54 21.92
N LEU A 75 32.21 15.43 22.21
CA LEU A 75 32.21 14.73 23.51
C LEU A 75 33.58 14.30 23.95
N GLN A 76 34.46 13.83 23.07
CA GLN A 76 35.80 13.41 23.42
C GLN A 76 36.67 14.60 23.86
N LYS A 77 36.59 15.72 23.16
CA LYS A 77 37.29 16.94 23.54
C LYS A 77 36.79 17.48 24.87
N ALA A 78 35.50 17.48 25.12
CA ALA A 78 34.92 17.87 26.40
C ALA A 78 35.50 17.02 27.52
N MET A 79 35.54 15.71 27.36
CA MET A 79 36.14 14.78 28.30
C MET A 79 37.62 15.07 28.55
N ASP A 80 38.39 15.35 27.48
CA ASP A 80 39.85 15.64 27.60
C ASP A 80 40.10 16.90 28.44
N PHE A 81 39.27 17.95 28.29
CA PHE A 81 39.38 19.16 29.10
C PHE A 81 38.92 18.97 30.55
N TYR A 82 37.80 18.27 30.79
CA TYR A 82 37.35 17.95 32.15
C TYR A 82 38.37 17.07 32.90
N SER A 83 39.00 16.12 32.20
CA SER A 83 40.04 15.25 32.76
C SER A 83 41.30 16.03 33.19
N GLN A 84 41.59 17.18 32.55
CA GLN A 84 42.68 18.08 32.97
C GLN A 84 42.24 18.98 34.13
N ALA A 85 40.99 19.42 34.19
CA ALA A 85 40.45 20.29 35.23
C ALA A 85 40.35 19.59 36.59
N LEU A 86 39.85 18.32 36.62
CA LEU A 86 39.56 17.56 37.82
C LEU A 86 40.78 17.45 38.81
N PRO A 87 41.99 17.02 38.37
CA PRO A 87 43.14 16.94 39.27
C PRO A 87 43.58 18.30 39.84
N LEU A 88 43.36 19.38 39.10
CA LEU A 88 43.63 20.71 39.57
C LEU A 88 42.70 21.13 40.72
N TRP A 89 41.40 20.88 40.57
CA TRP A 89 40.40 21.11 41.60
C TRP A 89 40.68 20.30 42.87
N ARG A 90 41.06 19.05 42.73
CA ARG A 90 41.49 18.18 43.84
C ARG A 90 42.70 18.72 44.54
N ALA A 91 43.71 19.17 43.79
CA ALA A 91 44.94 19.76 44.38
C ALA A 91 44.68 21.10 45.09
N LEU A 92 43.71 21.87 44.60
CA LEU A 92 43.29 23.13 45.22
C LEU A 92 42.38 22.89 46.44
N GLY A 93 41.85 21.68 46.63
CA GLY A 93 40.89 21.37 47.69
C GLY A 93 39.51 22.01 47.47
N ASP A 94 39.20 22.47 46.25
CA ASP A 94 37.91 23.04 45.93
C ASP A 94 36.88 21.95 45.63
N ARG A 95 36.26 21.47 46.69
CA ARG A 95 35.29 20.34 46.62
C ARG A 95 34.06 20.66 45.80
N SER A 96 33.65 21.93 45.70
CA SER A 96 32.48 22.31 44.92
C SER A 96 32.74 22.16 43.43
N TRP A 97 33.87 22.70 42.92
CA TRP A 97 34.27 22.55 41.54
C TRP A 97 34.67 21.08 41.18
N GLU A 98 35.20 20.35 42.16
CA GLU A 98 35.44 18.92 41.99
C GLU A 98 34.15 18.19 41.73
N ALA A 99 33.11 18.35 42.54
CA ALA A 99 31.81 17.72 42.35
C ALA A 99 31.15 18.12 41.00
N ALA A 100 31.21 19.41 40.66
CA ALA A 100 30.69 19.90 39.39
C ALA A 100 31.39 19.24 38.17
N THR A 101 32.73 19.13 38.22
CA THR A 101 33.51 18.52 37.14
C THR A 101 33.21 17.01 37.03
N LEU A 102 33.07 16.29 38.14
CA LEU A 102 32.64 14.88 38.14
C LEU A 102 31.25 14.72 37.56
N GLY A 103 30.34 15.64 37.89
CA GLY A 103 28.98 15.69 37.32
C GLY A 103 28.98 15.84 35.79
N GLU A 104 29.73 16.81 35.26
CA GLU A 104 29.86 17.03 33.82
C GLU A 104 30.51 15.84 33.09
N MET A 105 31.57 15.23 33.68
CA MET A 105 32.17 14.00 33.13
C MET A 105 31.15 12.86 33.06
N SER A 106 30.28 12.72 34.05
CA SER A 106 29.24 11.72 34.07
C SER A 106 28.22 11.93 32.93
N VAL A 107 27.88 13.20 32.68
CA VAL A 107 26.96 13.55 31.57
C VAL A 107 27.54 13.14 30.20
N VAL A 108 28.87 13.33 30.02
CA VAL A 108 29.54 12.85 28.79
C VAL A 108 29.49 11.32 28.69
N TYR A 109 29.68 10.59 29.79
CA TYR A 109 29.59 9.13 29.79
C TYR A 109 28.16 8.65 29.58
N LEU A 110 27.14 9.34 30.11
CA LEU A 110 25.73 9.05 29.83
C LEU A 110 25.42 9.21 28.34
N ALA A 111 25.88 10.30 27.74
CA ALA A 111 25.68 10.59 26.32
C ALA A 111 26.39 9.57 25.39
N THR A 112 27.49 8.95 25.84
CA THR A 112 28.21 7.91 25.09
C THR A 112 27.76 6.48 25.44
N GLY A 113 26.70 6.32 26.25
CA GLY A 113 26.17 5.01 26.64
C GLY A 113 27.01 4.24 27.67
N GLN A 114 28.09 4.85 28.23
CA GLN A 114 28.95 4.23 29.20
C GLN A 114 28.41 4.42 30.63
N ASN A 115 27.20 3.90 30.86
CA ASN A 115 26.41 4.17 32.07
C ASN A 115 27.09 3.72 33.38
N GLU A 116 27.83 2.63 33.36
CA GLU A 116 28.56 2.14 34.53
C GLU A 116 29.65 3.13 34.94
N LYS A 117 30.44 3.66 34.00
CA LYS A 117 31.45 4.70 34.28
C LYS A 117 30.77 6.00 34.73
N ALA A 118 29.64 6.36 34.17
CA ALA A 118 28.89 7.52 34.67
C ALA A 118 28.52 7.35 36.13
N LEU A 119 28.06 6.16 36.55
CA LEU A 119 27.76 5.85 37.96
C LEU A 119 28.99 5.97 38.84
N ASP A 120 30.20 5.59 38.42
CA ASP A 120 31.42 5.73 39.20
C ASP A 120 31.69 7.19 39.56
N PHE A 121 31.61 8.09 38.56
CA PHE A 121 31.82 9.53 38.79
C PHE A 121 30.70 10.16 39.61
N LEU A 122 29.44 9.78 39.40
CA LEU A 122 28.30 10.28 40.16
C LEU A 122 28.34 9.84 41.64
N ASN A 123 28.71 8.58 41.87
CA ASN A 123 28.89 8.06 43.25
C ASN A 123 30.03 8.74 43.98
N GLU A 124 31.04 9.25 43.27
CA GLU A 124 32.11 10.09 43.87
C GLU A 124 31.62 11.53 44.15
N ALA A 125 30.77 12.09 43.24
CA ALA A 125 30.26 13.45 43.38
C ALA A 125 29.19 13.59 44.47
N LEU A 126 28.26 12.63 44.62
CA LEU A 126 27.10 12.70 45.52
C LEU A 126 27.50 12.96 46.99
N PRO A 127 28.47 12.23 47.62
CA PRO A 127 28.88 12.51 49.00
C PRO A 127 29.51 13.90 49.16
N ILE A 128 30.14 14.43 48.11
CA ILE A 128 30.71 15.78 48.15
C ILE A 128 29.61 16.83 48.23
N CYS A 129 28.58 16.74 47.37
CA CYS A 129 27.43 17.65 47.39
C CYS A 129 26.72 17.60 48.77
N ARG A 130 26.55 16.42 49.33
CA ARG A 130 25.98 16.24 50.68
C ARG A 130 26.82 16.87 51.79
N GLN A 131 28.14 16.71 51.76
CA GLN A 131 29.04 17.33 52.71
C GLN A 131 29.03 18.85 52.64
N LEU A 132 28.87 19.41 51.45
CA LEU A 132 28.75 20.85 51.20
C LEU A 132 27.34 21.40 51.49
N ALA A 133 26.38 20.53 51.78
CA ALA A 133 24.95 20.86 51.86
C ALA A 133 24.42 21.58 50.60
N ASP A 134 25.01 21.29 49.42
CA ASP A 134 24.57 21.82 48.15
C ASP A 134 23.42 20.98 47.62
N ARG A 135 22.21 21.37 48.01
CA ARG A 135 20.98 20.65 47.69
C ARG A 135 20.66 20.68 46.23
N ALA A 136 21.01 21.75 45.50
CA ALA A 136 20.72 21.87 44.06
C ALA A 136 21.59 20.91 43.24
N ASP A 137 22.91 20.88 43.55
CA ASP A 137 23.80 19.92 42.89
C ASP A 137 23.47 18.48 43.31
N GLU A 138 23.09 18.24 44.59
CA GLU A 138 22.63 16.92 45.06
C GLU A 138 21.46 16.43 44.23
N ALA A 139 20.41 17.25 43.94
CA ALA A 139 19.27 16.89 43.10
C ALA A 139 19.69 16.55 41.66
N THR A 140 20.56 17.34 41.06
CA THR A 140 21.12 17.11 39.72
C THR A 140 21.89 15.80 39.66
N ILE A 141 22.75 15.52 40.60
CA ILE A 141 23.52 14.26 40.64
C ILE A 141 22.62 13.07 40.88
N LEU A 142 21.61 13.14 41.75
CA LEU A 142 20.62 12.08 41.95
C LEU A 142 19.80 11.82 40.69
N SER A 143 19.40 12.88 39.95
CA SER A 143 18.72 12.76 38.67
C SER A 143 19.59 12.05 37.64
N ASN A 144 20.89 12.39 37.55
CA ASN A 144 21.80 11.72 36.60
C ASN A 144 22.07 10.26 37.00
N ILE A 145 22.13 9.90 38.31
CA ILE A 145 22.16 8.51 38.75
C ILE A 145 20.89 7.77 38.34
N GLY A 146 19.72 8.39 38.51
CA GLY A 146 18.45 7.86 38.06
C GLY A 146 18.46 7.58 36.55
N GLN A 147 18.99 8.51 35.76
CA GLN A 147 19.13 8.35 34.31
C GLN A 147 20.08 7.20 33.96
N ALA A 148 21.22 7.08 34.65
CA ALA A 148 22.15 5.97 34.42
C ALA A 148 21.51 4.61 34.71
N TYR A 149 20.78 4.47 35.82
CA TYR A 149 20.05 3.23 36.11
C TYR A 149 18.90 2.97 35.13
N SER A 150 18.23 4.02 34.67
CA SER A 150 17.20 3.90 33.61
C SER A 150 17.82 3.36 32.32
N ASN A 151 18.96 3.90 31.90
CA ASN A 151 19.68 3.44 30.71
C ASN A 151 20.20 1.99 30.85
N LEU A 152 20.50 1.55 32.06
CA LEU A 152 20.88 0.16 32.37
C LEU A 152 19.68 -0.80 32.55
N GLY A 153 18.47 -0.34 32.29
CA GLY A 153 17.25 -1.15 32.46
C GLY A 153 16.86 -1.39 33.93
N GLN A 154 17.54 -0.80 34.90
CA GLN A 154 17.29 -0.98 36.33
C GLN A 154 16.22 0.01 36.84
N MET A 155 15.00 -0.07 36.22
CA MET A 155 13.92 0.88 36.42
C MET A 155 13.49 1.12 37.87
N PRO A 156 13.45 0.12 38.81
CA PRO A 156 13.11 0.36 40.19
C PRO A 156 14.14 1.26 40.90
N LYS A 157 15.43 1.10 40.59
CA LYS A 157 16.47 1.96 41.14
C LYS A 157 16.41 3.37 40.60
N ALA A 158 16.19 3.48 39.27
CA ALA A 158 15.98 4.77 38.61
C ALA A 158 14.85 5.56 39.30
N LEU A 159 13.73 4.91 39.57
CA LEU A 159 12.57 5.52 40.22
C LEU A 159 12.91 6.02 41.63
N ASP A 160 13.69 5.24 42.41
CA ASP A 160 14.11 5.65 43.77
C ASP A 160 14.96 6.91 43.73
N TYR A 161 15.95 6.98 42.85
CA TYR A 161 16.82 8.16 42.73
C TYR A 161 16.07 9.38 42.16
N PHE A 162 15.23 9.23 41.19
CA PHE A 162 14.37 10.31 40.69
C PHE A 162 13.41 10.83 41.78
N THR A 163 12.85 9.94 42.61
CA THR A 163 11.97 10.35 43.69
C THR A 163 12.71 11.18 44.74
N GLN A 164 13.96 10.82 45.09
CA GLN A 164 14.80 11.59 45.99
C GLN A 164 15.11 12.98 45.39
N ALA A 165 15.47 13.04 44.10
CA ALA A 165 15.73 14.30 43.42
C ALA A 165 14.48 15.18 43.36
N LEU A 166 13.29 14.63 43.02
CA LEU A 166 12.01 15.33 42.99
C LEU A 166 11.66 15.97 44.32
N GLN A 167 11.90 15.27 45.45
CA GLN A 167 11.66 15.81 46.76
C GLN A 167 12.54 17.05 47.01
N ILE A 168 13.81 17.03 46.62
CA ILE A 168 14.73 18.16 46.81
C ILE A 168 14.31 19.34 45.95
N ASP A 169 13.97 19.15 44.69
CA ASP A 169 13.54 20.25 43.80
C ASP A 169 12.26 20.91 44.30
N ARG A 170 11.32 20.13 44.83
CA ARG A 170 10.12 20.66 45.50
C ARG A 170 10.45 21.48 46.73
N GLU A 171 11.41 21.03 47.57
CA GLU A 171 11.89 21.79 48.71
C GLU A 171 12.56 23.10 48.30
N LEU A 172 13.33 23.09 47.21
CA LEU A 172 13.99 24.26 46.62
C LEU A 172 13.05 25.16 45.82
N LYS A 173 11.84 24.68 45.48
CA LYS A 173 10.89 25.32 44.56
C LYS A 173 11.49 25.50 43.17
N ASP A 174 12.33 24.59 42.75
CA ASP A 174 12.86 24.55 41.38
C ASP A 174 11.83 23.89 40.49
N SER A 175 11.00 24.69 39.85
CA SER A 175 9.93 24.21 38.99
C SER A 175 10.46 23.52 37.71
N ASP A 176 11.55 24.01 37.13
CA ASP A 176 12.15 23.45 35.91
C ASP A 176 12.81 22.08 36.19
N GLY A 177 13.52 21.97 37.33
CA GLY A 177 14.04 20.70 37.83
C GLY A 177 12.92 19.71 38.12
N GLU A 178 11.88 20.14 38.86
CA GLU A 178 10.70 19.32 39.13
C GLU A 178 10.07 18.77 37.86
N ALA A 179 9.82 19.59 36.80
CA ALA A 179 9.20 19.16 35.57
C ALA A 179 10.08 18.16 34.80
N ALA A 180 11.40 18.37 34.76
CA ALA A 180 12.33 17.45 34.11
C ALA A 180 12.32 16.07 34.80
N ILE A 181 12.32 16.05 36.14
CA ILE A 181 12.28 14.78 36.87
C ILE A 181 10.90 14.10 36.72
N LEU A 182 9.80 14.86 36.74
CA LEU A 182 8.47 14.30 36.49
C LEU A 182 8.40 13.63 35.10
N ALA A 183 8.97 14.25 34.06
CA ALA A 183 9.03 13.65 32.73
C ALA A 183 9.88 12.36 32.73
N ASN A 184 11.02 12.34 33.44
CA ASN A 184 11.86 11.14 33.57
C ASN A 184 11.14 10.04 34.36
N ILE A 185 10.43 10.33 35.41
CA ILE A 185 9.59 9.38 36.16
C ILE A 185 8.48 8.84 35.22
N GLY A 186 7.85 9.70 34.42
CA GLY A 186 6.88 9.28 33.41
C GLY A 186 7.47 8.25 32.44
N TYR A 187 8.68 8.49 31.93
CA TYR A 187 9.39 7.55 31.06
C TYR A 187 9.68 6.21 31.77
N VAL A 188 10.13 6.24 33.03
CA VAL A 188 10.37 5.03 33.81
C VAL A 188 9.07 4.24 34.01
N TYR A 189 7.96 4.90 34.32
CA TYR A 189 6.66 4.23 34.44
C TYR A 189 6.19 3.64 33.09
N PHE A 190 6.40 4.33 31.99
CA PHE A 190 6.12 3.79 30.67
C PHE A 190 6.95 2.54 30.37
N SER A 191 8.26 2.58 30.65
CA SER A 191 9.16 1.44 30.49
C SER A 191 8.80 0.24 31.38
N LEU A 192 8.22 0.50 32.56
CA LEU A 192 7.64 -0.51 33.45
C LEU A 192 6.24 -0.98 33.02
N GLY A 193 5.71 -0.47 31.90
CA GLY A 193 4.40 -0.82 31.38
C GLY A 193 3.23 -0.10 32.07
N HIS A 194 3.46 0.96 32.82
CA HIS A 194 2.46 1.72 33.56
C HIS A 194 2.02 2.97 32.76
N ALA A 195 1.34 2.75 31.64
CA ALA A 195 0.97 3.78 30.68
C ALA A 195 0.20 4.97 31.31
N GLU A 196 -0.83 4.70 32.12
CA GLU A 196 -1.62 5.76 32.76
C GLU A 196 -0.81 6.61 33.73
N LYS A 197 0.05 5.95 34.55
CA LYS A 197 0.93 6.69 35.45
C LYS A 197 1.96 7.54 34.67
N ALA A 198 2.47 7.00 33.57
CA ALA A 198 3.35 7.76 32.70
C ALA A 198 2.66 9.04 32.23
N LEU A 199 1.41 8.91 31.73
CA LEU A 199 0.60 10.06 31.30
C LEU A 199 0.31 11.03 32.45
N ASP A 200 0.04 10.52 33.67
CA ASP A 200 -0.16 11.38 34.84
C ASP A 200 1.08 12.25 35.14
N TYR A 201 2.26 11.65 35.09
CA TYR A 201 3.50 12.38 35.30
C TYR A 201 3.82 13.35 34.17
N TYR A 202 3.60 12.96 32.90
CA TYR A 202 3.75 13.86 31.78
C TYR A 202 2.74 15.03 31.84
N ASN A 203 1.49 14.78 32.25
CA ASN A 203 0.50 15.81 32.43
C ASN A 203 0.81 16.79 33.58
N GLN A 204 1.60 16.37 34.57
CA GLN A 204 2.12 17.25 35.60
C GLN A 204 3.30 18.10 35.08
N ALA A 205 4.18 17.54 34.24
CA ALA A 205 5.33 18.23 33.68
C ALA A 205 4.96 19.29 32.61
N LEU A 206 4.02 18.96 31.71
CA LEU A 206 3.65 19.80 30.55
C LEU A 206 3.25 21.24 30.90
N PRO A 207 2.40 21.52 31.92
CA PRO A 207 2.04 22.89 32.28
C PRO A 207 3.26 23.72 32.73
N ILE A 208 4.23 23.08 33.35
CA ILE A 208 5.44 23.76 33.87
C ILE A 208 6.35 24.15 32.69
N PHE A 209 6.60 23.24 31.75
CA PHE A 209 7.35 23.53 30.52
C PHE A 209 6.68 24.60 29.65
N ARG A 210 5.34 24.63 29.60
CA ARG A 210 4.59 25.69 28.90
C ARG A 210 4.80 27.05 29.57
N LEU A 211 4.79 27.12 30.88
CA LEU A 211 5.02 28.36 31.66
C LEU A 211 6.44 28.86 31.54
N SER A 212 7.45 27.98 31.56
CA SER A 212 8.86 28.33 31.40
C SER A 212 9.22 28.69 29.96
N GLY A 213 8.38 28.28 28.98
CA GLY A 213 8.64 28.47 27.54
C GLY A 213 9.70 27.51 26.99
N ASP A 214 10.02 26.43 27.70
CA ASP A 214 10.96 25.39 27.24
C ASP A 214 10.29 24.49 26.21
N ARG A 215 10.33 24.94 24.95
CA ARG A 215 9.67 24.26 23.81
C ARG A 215 10.26 22.89 23.53
N ASP A 216 11.55 22.67 23.73
CA ASP A 216 12.20 21.39 23.49
C ASP A 216 11.73 20.34 24.48
N ARG A 217 11.68 20.67 25.79
CA ARG A 217 11.18 19.74 26.80
C ARG A 217 9.68 19.53 26.70
N GLU A 218 8.90 20.58 26.35
CA GLU A 218 7.47 20.41 26.05
C GLU A 218 7.28 19.45 24.88
N ALA A 219 7.98 19.63 23.76
CA ALA A 219 7.89 18.76 22.58
C ALA A 219 8.30 17.31 22.90
N ASN A 220 9.37 17.10 23.67
CA ASN A 220 9.80 15.78 24.11
C ASN A 220 8.73 15.10 24.98
N THR A 221 8.15 15.83 25.92
CA THR A 221 7.12 15.29 26.82
C THR A 221 5.83 14.95 26.07
N LEU A 222 5.40 15.80 25.10
CA LEU A 222 4.29 15.50 24.21
C LEU A 222 4.56 14.26 23.36
N SER A 223 5.78 14.14 22.81
CA SER A 223 6.16 12.97 22.03
C SER A 223 6.22 11.69 22.86
N ASN A 224 6.70 11.76 24.10
CA ASN A 224 6.67 10.63 25.02
C ASN A 224 5.22 10.24 25.35
N SER A 225 4.34 11.23 25.59
CA SER A 225 2.91 11.00 25.79
C SER A 225 2.28 10.36 24.55
N ALA A 226 2.65 10.81 23.34
CA ALA A 226 2.21 10.21 22.08
C ALA A 226 2.65 8.75 21.97
N GLY A 227 3.90 8.44 22.35
CA GLY A 227 4.42 7.07 22.41
C GLY A 227 3.60 6.17 23.35
N VAL A 228 3.15 6.72 24.48
CA VAL A 228 2.26 5.99 25.40
C VAL A 228 0.91 5.72 24.74
N TYR A 229 0.27 6.73 24.14
CA TYR A 229 -1.01 6.55 23.42
C TYR A 229 -0.87 5.58 22.24
N PHE A 230 0.24 5.64 21.51
CA PHE A 230 0.53 4.69 20.43
C PHE A 230 0.60 3.25 20.96
N ALA A 231 1.30 3.03 22.07
CA ALA A 231 1.40 1.71 22.70
C ALA A 231 0.06 1.23 23.31
N MET A 232 -0.83 2.15 23.66
CA MET A 232 -2.20 1.86 24.10
C MET A 232 -3.16 1.55 22.94
N GLY A 233 -2.72 1.67 21.68
CA GLY A 233 -3.56 1.51 20.49
C GLY A 233 -4.36 2.76 20.09
N GLU A 234 -4.28 3.84 20.86
CA GLU A 234 -4.96 5.11 20.58
C GLU A 234 -4.18 5.95 19.53
N LYS A 235 -4.00 5.36 18.33
CA LYS A 235 -3.10 5.87 17.29
C LYS A 235 -3.44 7.28 16.83
N GLN A 236 -4.73 7.64 16.77
CA GLN A 236 -5.15 8.99 16.39
C GLN A 236 -4.69 10.04 17.41
N LYS A 237 -4.85 9.76 18.71
CA LYS A 237 -4.36 10.66 19.76
C LYS A 237 -2.84 10.77 19.75
N ALA A 238 -2.15 9.65 19.51
CA ALA A 238 -0.70 9.66 19.34
C ALA A 238 -0.28 10.57 18.19
N LEU A 239 -0.95 10.45 17.04
CA LEU A 239 -0.69 11.28 15.86
C LEU A 239 -0.86 12.78 16.16
N ASP A 240 -1.96 13.15 16.81
CA ASP A 240 -2.26 14.54 17.17
C ASP A 240 -1.18 15.14 18.08
N LEU A 241 -0.67 14.36 19.03
CA LEU A 241 0.41 14.80 19.94
C LEU A 241 1.77 14.84 19.24
N TYR A 242 2.08 13.88 18.35
CA TYR A 242 3.31 13.93 17.55
C TYR A 242 3.34 15.15 16.63
N ILE A 243 2.21 15.52 16.01
CA ILE A 243 2.12 16.72 15.18
C ILE A 243 2.36 17.99 16.01
N GLN A 244 1.76 18.09 17.21
CA GLN A 244 2.03 19.21 18.12
C GLN A 244 3.51 19.26 18.53
N ALA A 245 4.11 18.11 18.82
CA ALA A 245 5.53 18.03 19.16
C ALA A 245 6.43 18.44 17.99
N LEU A 246 6.07 18.06 16.75
CA LEU A 246 6.77 18.46 15.54
C LEU A 246 6.75 19.98 15.34
N ASP A 247 5.60 20.61 15.52
CA ASP A 247 5.46 22.06 15.36
C ASP A 247 6.30 22.83 16.38
N LEU A 248 6.34 22.37 17.64
CA LEU A 248 7.20 22.95 18.69
C LEU A 248 8.68 22.75 18.36
N SER A 249 9.08 21.56 17.90
CA SER A 249 10.48 21.27 17.53
C SER A 249 10.93 22.13 16.33
N ARG A 250 10.04 22.38 15.35
CA ARG A 250 10.30 23.30 14.24
C ARG A 250 10.48 24.75 14.72
N GLN A 251 9.64 25.22 15.67
CA GLN A 251 9.74 26.56 16.25
C GLN A 251 11.02 26.72 17.09
N ALA A 252 11.47 25.67 17.77
CA ALA A 252 12.71 25.65 18.51
C ALA A 252 13.97 25.57 17.61
N GLY A 253 13.79 25.21 16.33
CA GLY A 253 14.89 25.03 15.38
C GLY A 253 15.71 23.75 15.61
N ASN A 254 15.20 22.81 16.40
CA ASN A 254 15.92 21.58 16.77
C ASN A 254 15.71 20.51 15.67
N ARG A 255 16.65 20.46 14.72
CA ARG A 255 16.58 19.57 13.57
C ARG A 255 16.56 18.07 13.95
N GLN A 256 17.31 17.68 15.00
CA GLN A 256 17.29 16.30 15.51
C GLN A 256 15.88 15.88 15.94
N LEU A 257 15.24 16.72 16.77
CA LEU A 257 13.88 16.44 17.24
C LEU A 257 12.87 16.45 16.09
N VAL A 258 13.04 17.35 15.12
CA VAL A 258 12.19 17.38 13.91
C VAL A 258 12.24 16.05 13.17
N ALA A 259 13.45 15.51 12.90
CA ALA A 259 13.61 14.22 12.22
C ALA A 259 12.95 13.07 12.99
N ASN A 260 13.20 13.01 14.32
CA ASN A 260 12.60 11.97 15.17
C ASN A 260 11.05 12.02 15.16
N ARG A 261 10.46 13.23 15.19
CA ARG A 261 8.99 13.40 15.14
C ARG A 261 8.43 12.99 13.79
N LEU A 262 9.09 13.37 12.69
CA LEU A 262 8.70 12.98 11.34
C LEU A 262 8.71 11.45 11.20
N ASN A 263 9.76 10.77 11.70
CA ASN A 263 9.81 9.31 11.69
C ASN A 263 8.69 8.67 12.53
N ASN A 264 8.40 9.19 13.73
CA ASN A 264 7.32 8.68 14.57
C ASN A 264 5.92 8.89 13.95
N ILE A 265 5.70 10.04 13.31
CA ILE A 265 4.47 10.32 12.56
C ILE A 265 4.34 9.34 11.39
N GLY A 266 5.42 9.10 10.64
CA GLY A 266 5.45 8.13 9.55
C GLY A 266 5.09 6.73 10.05
N ALA A 267 5.68 6.28 11.16
CA ALA A 267 5.36 4.98 11.79
C ALA A 267 3.88 4.90 12.22
N THR A 268 3.34 5.99 12.75
CA THR A 268 1.93 6.05 13.18
C THR A 268 0.98 5.97 11.97
N TYR A 269 1.26 6.68 10.88
CA TYR A 269 0.48 6.59 9.65
C TYR A 269 0.55 5.19 9.02
N ASN A 270 1.73 4.56 9.01
CA ASN A 270 1.84 3.18 8.53
C ASN A 270 0.95 2.22 9.33
N GLN A 271 0.95 2.36 10.64
CA GLN A 271 0.10 1.56 11.53
C GLN A 271 -1.40 1.87 11.43
N LEU A 272 -1.77 3.03 10.90
CA LEU A 272 -3.15 3.40 10.56
C LEU A 272 -3.59 2.89 9.19
N GLY A 273 -2.69 2.21 8.44
CA GLY A 273 -2.95 1.76 7.08
C GLY A 273 -2.94 2.91 6.06
N GLU A 274 -2.15 3.96 6.30
CA GLU A 274 -1.95 5.10 5.41
C GLU A 274 -0.49 5.18 4.91
N PRO A 275 -0.02 4.19 4.14
CA PRO A 275 1.39 4.05 3.77
C PRO A 275 1.94 5.21 2.93
N GLN A 276 1.09 5.89 2.15
CA GLN A 276 1.51 7.08 1.40
C GLN A 276 1.97 8.19 2.34
N LYS A 277 1.14 8.52 3.34
CA LYS A 277 1.52 9.53 4.32
C LYS A 277 2.75 9.11 5.11
N ALA A 278 2.86 7.82 5.44
CA ALA A 278 4.05 7.29 6.08
C ALA A 278 5.32 7.59 5.27
N LEU A 279 5.32 7.25 3.96
CA LEU A 279 6.44 7.54 3.06
C LEU A 279 6.72 9.05 2.93
N GLU A 280 5.70 9.89 2.88
CA GLU A 280 5.86 11.35 2.84
C GLU A 280 6.63 11.88 4.06
N PHE A 281 6.32 11.39 5.26
CA PHE A 281 6.97 11.79 6.49
C PHE A 281 8.37 11.20 6.63
N TYR A 282 8.59 9.93 6.29
CA TYR A 282 9.92 9.32 6.27
C TYR A 282 10.87 10.00 5.28
N ASN A 283 10.39 10.34 4.09
CA ASN A 283 11.17 11.05 3.08
C ASN A 283 11.51 12.50 3.49
N GLN A 284 10.78 13.10 4.44
CA GLN A 284 11.16 14.35 5.06
C GLN A 284 12.20 14.15 6.18
N ALA A 285 12.13 13.04 6.93
CA ALA A 285 13.07 12.74 8.02
C ALA A 285 14.47 12.39 7.50
N LEU A 286 14.56 11.49 6.53
CA LEU A 286 15.80 10.88 6.04
C LEU A 286 16.90 11.90 5.65
N PRO A 287 16.63 12.95 4.83
CA PRO A 287 17.65 13.93 4.48
C PRO A 287 18.13 14.75 5.68
N ILE A 288 17.27 14.98 6.68
CA ILE A 288 17.66 15.70 7.90
C ILE A 288 18.61 14.82 8.74
N GLU A 289 18.29 13.54 8.91
CA GLU A 289 19.11 12.56 9.64
C GLU A 289 20.50 12.41 9.02
N HIS A 290 20.54 12.33 7.69
CA HIS A 290 21.79 12.27 6.95
C HIS A 290 22.64 13.55 7.12
N GLU A 291 22.03 14.75 7.03
CA GLU A 291 22.75 16.03 7.17
C GLU A 291 23.29 16.25 8.59
N ILE A 292 22.56 15.82 9.63
CA ILE A 292 23.02 15.94 11.02
C ILE A 292 24.02 14.86 11.41
N GLY A 293 24.19 13.83 10.55
CA GLY A 293 25.11 12.73 10.80
C GLY A 293 24.64 11.79 11.92
N ASP A 294 23.35 11.43 11.95
CA ASP A 294 22.77 10.47 12.88
C ASP A 294 22.53 9.10 12.22
N PRO A 295 23.55 8.23 12.12
CA PRO A 295 23.43 6.95 11.45
C PRO A 295 22.46 5.99 12.13
N ARG A 296 22.18 6.16 13.41
CA ARG A 296 21.22 5.32 14.14
C ARG A 296 19.81 5.60 13.68
N GLN A 297 19.42 6.88 13.62
CA GLN A 297 18.08 7.28 13.16
C GLN A 297 17.93 7.07 11.66
N GLU A 298 18.95 7.39 10.86
CA GLU A 298 18.96 7.11 9.41
C GLU A 298 18.71 5.62 9.14
N GLY A 299 19.38 4.73 9.89
CA GLY A 299 19.18 3.28 9.82
C GLY A 299 17.76 2.86 10.21
N ALA A 300 17.16 3.50 11.21
CA ALA A 300 15.79 3.24 11.63
C ALA A 300 14.77 3.66 10.57
N THR A 301 14.91 4.89 10.03
CA THR A 301 14.03 5.42 9.00
C THR A 301 14.12 4.60 7.69
N LEU A 302 15.32 4.22 7.26
CA LEU A 302 15.51 3.34 6.11
C LEU A 302 14.81 1.98 6.32
N ASN A 303 14.94 1.37 7.49
CA ASN A 303 14.22 0.13 7.80
C ASN A 303 12.70 0.32 7.74
N ASN A 304 12.18 1.42 8.28
CA ASN A 304 10.75 1.71 8.27
C ASN A 304 10.21 1.93 6.85
N ILE A 305 10.95 2.62 5.99
CA ILE A 305 10.63 2.75 4.56
C ILE A 305 10.58 1.36 3.91
N GLY A 306 11.57 0.49 4.18
CA GLY A 306 11.60 -0.88 3.70
C GLY A 306 10.38 -1.69 4.13
N VAL A 307 9.90 -1.52 5.37
CA VAL A 307 8.67 -2.16 5.86
C VAL A 307 7.46 -1.72 5.03
N VAL A 308 7.31 -0.41 4.75
CA VAL A 308 6.21 0.09 3.93
C VAL A 308 6.26 -0.51 2.51
N TYR A 309 7.43 -0.53 1.87
CA TYR A 309 7.57 -1.14 0.54
C TYR A 309 7.22 -2.64 0.54
N ARG A 310 7.62 -3.38 1.58
CA ARG A 310 7.26 -4.79 1.73
C ARG A 310 5.75 -4.99 1.90
N GLU A 311 5.09 -4.18 2.73
CA GLU A 311 3.64 -4.21 2.92
C GLU A 311 2.88 -3.88 1.63
N LEU A 312 3.50 -3.10 0.74
CA LEU A 312 3.00 -2.78 -0.60
C LEU A 312 3.38 -3.82 -1.67
N GLY A 313 3.99 -4.97 -1.29
CA GLY A 313 4.39 -6.03 -2.22
C GLY A 313 5.65 -5.73 -3.05
N GLN A 314 6.40 -4.67 -2.72
CA GLN A 314 7.63 -4.25 -3.41
C GLN A 314 8.85 -4.82 -2.68
N GLU A 315 9.03 -6.14 -2.73
CA GLU A 315 10.06 -6.86 -1.97
C GLU A 315 11.50 -6.48 -2.36
N LYS A 316 11.73 -6.16 -3.62
CA LYS A 316 13.06 -5.78 -4.11
C LYS A 316 13.51 -4.43 -3.56
N GLU A 317 12.61 -3.46 -3.61
CA GLU A 317 12.80 -2.12 -3.08
C GLU A 317 12.95 -2.18 -1.56
N ALA A 318 12.11 -2.95 -0.87
CA ALA A 318 12.23 -3.19 0.55
C ALA A 318 13.62 -3.73 0.93
N LEU A 319 14.11 -4.74 0.21
CA LEU A 319 15.42 -5.32 0.46
C LEU A 319 16.57 -4.32 0.25
N ASP A 320 16.48 -3.42 -0.74
CA ASP A 320 17.46 -2.36 -0.96
C ASP A 320 17.56 -1.43 0.27
N PHE A 321 16.42 -1.01 0.81
CA PHE A 321 16.37 -0.18 2.02
C PHE A 321 16.93 -0.92 3.25
N TYR A 322 16.60 -2.19 3.46
CA TYR A 322 17.16 -2.98 4.56
C TYR A 322 18.69 -3.17 4.45
N LEU A 323 19.21 -3.40 3.24
CA LEU A 323 20.65 -3.52 3.00
C LEU A 323 21.41 -2.22 3.28
N ARG A 324 20.76 -1.07 3.12
CA ARG A 324 21.31 0.24 3.49
C ARG A 324 21.21 0.49 5.00
N ALA A 325 20.13 0.04 5.65
CA ALA A 325 19.90 0.22 7.08
C ALA A 325 20.87 -0.60 7.94
N LEU A 326 21.12 -1.88 7.60
CA LEU A 326 21.89 -2.81 8.43
C LEU A 326 23.30 -2.34 8.75
N PRO A 327 24.14 -1.84 7.81
CA PRO A 327 25.48 -1.33 8.10
C PRO A 327 25.49 -0.16 9.08
N LEU A 328 24.49 0.74 9.00
CA LEU A 328 24.36 1.89 9.88
C LEU A 328 24.07 1.44 11.33
N ARG A 329 23.14 0.48 11.49
CA ARG A 329 22.82 -0.11 12.78
C ARG A 329 23.97 -0.93 13.37
N GLN A 330 24.78 -1.59 12.53
CA GLN A 330 25.99 -2.29 12.96
C GLN A 330 27.07 -1.32 13.43
N ALA A 331 27.27 -0.21 12.73
CA ALA A 331 28.25 0.81 13.08
C ALA A 331 27.92 1.53 14.41
N THR A 332 26.65 1.58 14.78
CA THR A 332 26.15 2.18 16.02
C THR A 332 25.92 1.17 17.15
N GLU A 333 26.28 -0.10 16.96
CA GLU A 333 26.06 -1.19 17.92
C GLU A 333 24.59 -1.31 18.37
N ASP A 334 23.64 -0.93 17.50
CA ASP A 334 22.19 -0.96 17.74
C ASP A 334 21.68 -2.41 17.61
N ALA A 335 21.77 -3.19 18.69
CA ALA A 335 21.42 -4.62 18.68
C ALA A 335 19.97 -4.86 18.31
N ASP A 336 19.04 -4.10 18.90
CA ASP A 336 17.59 -4.23 18.62
C ASP A 336 17.29 -3.91 17.15
N GLY A 337 17.83 -2.80 16.67
CA GLY A 337 17.67 -2.44 15.25
C GLY A 337 18.30 -3.45 14.30
N GLN A 338 19.44 -4.05 14.64
CA GLN A 338 20.04 -5.12 13.84
C GLN A 338 19.12 -6.33 13.77
N ALA A 339 18.57 -6.77 14.92
CA ALA A 339 17.65 -7.91 14.96
C ALA A 339 16.40 -7.66 14.09
N GLN A 340 15.78 -6.47 14.21
CA GLN A 340 14.63 -6.07 13.39
C GLN A 340 14.94 -6.05 11.89
N THR A 341 16.07 -5.44 11.50
CA THR A 341 16.44 -5.38 10.08
C THR A 341 16.75 -6.77 9.52
N LEU A 342 17.42 -7.63 10.28
CA LEU A 342 17.69 -9.02 9.87
C LEU A 342 16.40 -9.84 9.73
N ASN A 343 15.42 -9.65 10.62
CA ASN A 343 14.10 -10.25 10.50
C ASN A 343 13.40 -9.83 9.19
N ASN A 344 13.38 -8.52 8.91
CA ASN A 344 12.76 -8.00 7.70
C ASN A 344 13.46 -8.50 6.42
N MET A 345 14.80 -8.51 6.41
CA MET A 345 15.58 -9.10 5.32
C MET A 345 15.27 -10.59 5.12
N ALA A 346 15.11 -11.33 6.21
CA ALA A 346 14.80 -12.75 6.14
C ALA A 346 13.46 -13.02 5.48
N LEU A 347 12.43 -12.25 5.83
CA LEU A 347 11.11 -12.32 5.19
C LEU A 347 11.21 -12.02 3.69
N ALA A 348 11.90 -10.96 3.29
CA ALA A 348 12.11 -10.62 1.89
C ALA A 348 12.85 -11.75 1.14
N TYR A 349 13.90 -12.32 1.72
CA TYR A 349 14.60 -13.46 1.10
C TYR A 349 13.74 -14.73 1.01
N ALA A 350 12.85 -14.97 1.98
CA ALA A 350 11.89 -16.08 1.93
C ALA A 350 10.95 -15.91 0.73
N ASN A 351 10.39 -14.71 0.52
CA ASN A 351 9.51 -14.40 -0.61
C ASN A 351 10.23 -14.55 -1.98
N PHE A 352 11.55 -14.30 -2.04
CA PHE A 352 12.37 -14.62 -3.22
C PHE A 352 12.74 -16.11 -3.35
N GLY A 353 12.22 -17.00 -2.52
CA GLY A 353 12.55 -18.43 -2.50
C GLY A 353 13.98 -18.74 -2.02
N GLN A 354 14.72 -17.77 -1.48
CA GLN A 354 16.10 -17.94 -1.00
C GLN A 354 16.13 -18.44 0.46
N ARG A 355 15.49 -19.60 0.70
CA ARG A 355 15.24 -20.16 2.03
C ARG A 355 16.47 -20.27 2.94
N GLN A 356 17.63 -20.66 2.41
CA GLN A 356 18.85 -20.78 3.21
C GLN A 356 19.33 -19.43 3.76
N LYS A 357 19.19 -18.36 2.98
CA LYS A 357 19.53 -17.00 3.44
C LYS A 357 18.53 -16.53 4.48
N ALA A 358 17.24 -16.74 4.24
CA ALA A 358 16.19 -16.38 5.19
C ALA A 358 16.46 -17.03 6.56
N LEU A 359 16.65 -18.35 6.61
CA LEU A 359 16.95 -19.08 7.85
C LEU A 359 18.24 -18.59 8.53
N LYS A 360 19.29 -18.29 7.75
CA LYS A 360 20.53 -17.71 8.28
C LYS A 360 20.27 -16.39 9.01
N TYR A 361 19.52 -15.46 8.39
CA TYR A 361 19.26 -14.15 8.96
C TYR A 361 18.33 -14.25 10.18
N LEU A 362 17.29 -15.10 10.17
CA LEU A 362 16.45 -15.37 11.34
C LEU A 362 17.26 -15.90 12.54
N ASN A 363 18.15 -16.85 12.33
CA ASN A 363 19.00 -17.37 13.41
C ASN A 363 19.98 -16.31 13.94
N GLN A 364 20.49 -15.43 13.09
CA GLN A 364 21.31 -14.29 13.50
C GLN A 364 20.50 -13.31 14.35
N ALA A 365 19.29 -12.95 13.92
CA ALA A 365 18.38 -12.09 14.65
C ALA A 365 18.04 -12.66 16.04
N LEU A 366 17.67 -13.95 16.12
CA LEU A 366 17.37 -14.61 17.38
C LEU A 366 18.56 -14.64 18.35
N SER A 367 19.77 -14.87 17.81
CA SER A 367 20.99 -14.85 18.63
C SER A 367 21.27 -13.45 19.18
N ILE A 368 21.06 -12.40 18.39
CA ILE A 368 21.25 -11.01 18.82
C ILE A 368 20.21 -10.66 19.88
N ALA A 369 18.92 -10.90 19.63
CA ALA A 369 17.82 -10.58 20.56
C ALA A 369 18.03 -11.27 21.93
N ARG A 370 18.35 -12.57 21.94
CA ARG A 370 18.63 -13.31 23.17
C ARG A 370 19.85 -12.79 23.93
N LYS A 371 20.91 -12.43 23.21
CA LYS A 371 22.12 -11.87 23.81
C LYS A 371 21.87 -10.46 24.39
N ALA A 372 21.05 -9.67 23.76
CA ALA A 372 20.63 -8.36 24.22
C ALA A 372 19.61 -8.43 25.37
N GLY A 373 18.94 -9.58 25.55
CA GLY A 373 17.83 -9.73 26.49
C GLY A 373 16.54 -9.03 26.01
N ASP A 374 16.41 -8.79 24.69
CA ASP A 374 15.22 -8.17 24.11
C ASP A 374 14.15 -9.23 23.83
N GLU A 375 13.23 -9.39 24.79
CA GLU A 375 12.13 -10.34 24.69
C GLU A 375 11.18 -10.05 23.53
N LYS A 376 11.02 -8.76 23.13
CA LYS A 376 10.15 -8.39 22.04
C LYS A 376 10.69 -8.84 20.68
N ASP A 377 11.98 -8.58 20.42
CA ASP A 377 12.63 -9.00 19.19
C ASP A 377 12.84 -10.53 19.18
N GLU A 378 13.02 -11.17 20.33
CA GLU A 378 13.00 -12.63 20.44
C GLU A 378 11.65 -13.20 20.01
N ALA A 379 10.53 -12.66 20.51
CA ALA A 379 9.18 -13.13 20.15
C ALA A 379 8.88 -12.91 18.66
N THR A 380 9.27 -11.74 18.12
CA THR A 380 9.12 -11.43 16.70
C THR A 380 9.90 -12.41 15.83
N THR A 381 11.15 -12.70 16.21
CA THR A 381 12.00 -13.63 15.46
C THR A 381 11.48 -15.07 15.54
N LEU A 382 10.99 -15.49 16.71
CA LEU A 382 10.35 -16.80 16.89
C LEU A 382 9.08 -16.92 16.01
N SER A 383 8.27 -15.88 15.95
CA SER A 383 7.09 -15.84 15.05
C SER A 383 7.49 -15.97 13.58
N ASN A 384 8.55 -15.29 13.16
CA ASN A 384 9.06 -15.37 11.79
C ASN A 384 9.65 -16.77 11.48
N LEU A 385 10.31 -17.42 12.46
CA LEU A 385 10.76 -18.80 12.35
C LEU A 385 9.56 -19.76 12.25
N GLY A 386 8.51 -19.53 13.02
CA GLY A 386 7.25 -20.25 12.91
C GLY A 386 6.66 -20.18 11.51
N THR A 387 6.54 -18.98 10.94
CA THR A 387 6.09 -18.78 9.55
C THR A 387 6.99 -19.51 8.55
N PHE A 388 8.30 -19.39 8.70
CA PHE A 388 9.26 -20.08 7.83
C PHE A 388 9.11 -21.61 7.88
N GLU A 389 8.86 -22.21 9.05
CA GLU A 389 8.63 -23.65 9.20
C GLU A 389 7.24 -24.08 8.70
N THR A 390 6.23 -23.18 8.77
CA THR A 390 4.93 -23.40 8.15
C THR A 390 5.06 -23.58 6.64
N ASP A 391 5.76 -22.68 5.96
CA ASP A 391 6.04 -22.80 4.52
C ASP A 391 6.88 -24.04 4.18
N SER A 392 7.63 -24.55 5.14
CA SER A 392 8.39 -25.79 5.02
C SER A 392 7.57 -27.05 5.31
N ARG A 393 6.28 -26.89 5.64
CA ARG A 393 5.37 -27.96 6.11
C ARG A 393 5.90 -28.71 7.35
N GLN A 394 6.66 -28.02 8.20
CA GLN A 394 7.15 -28.54 9.49
C GLN A 394 6.23 -28.07 10.61
N ILE A 395 4.96 -28.51 10.58
CA ILE A 395 3.86 -27.96 11.41
C ILE A 395 4.19 -28.03 12.90
N GLU A 396 4.76 -29.13 13.38
CA GLU A 396 5.11 -29.30 14.80
C GLU A 396 6.15 -28.26 15.27
N LYS A 397 7.16 -28.00 14.46
CA LYS A 397 8.16 -26.96 14.78
C LYS A 397 7.57 -25.55 14.72
N ALA A 398 6.70 -25.31 13.73
CA ALA A 398 6.01 -24.04 13.60
C ALA A 398 5.16 -23.77 14.85
N LEU A 399 4.39 -24.76 15.31
CA LEU A 399 3.60 -24.66 16.55
C LEU A 399 4.47 -24.39 17.78
N ASP A 400 5.64 -25.05 17.89
CA ASP A 400 6.57 -24.82 18.99
C ASP A 400 7.09 -23.37 18.99
N TYR A 401 7.53 -22.85 17.83
CA TYR A 401 8.01 -21.49 17.72
C TYR A 401 6.91 -20.45 18.01
N PHE A 402 5.71 -20.62 17.44
CA PHE A 402 4.61 -19.69 17.72
C PHE A 402 4.15 -19.75 19.18
N SER A 403 4.17 -20.91 19.82
CA SER A 403 3.81 -21.05 21.24
C SER A 403 4.83 -20.37 22.15
N GLN A 404 6.12 -20.47 21.84
CA GLN A 404 7.16 -19.74 22.55
C GLN A 404 6.96 -18.23 22.40
N ALA A 405 6.73 -17.76 21.16
CA ALA A 405 6.44 -16.35 20.88
C ALA A 405 5.21 -15.85 21.63
N LEU A 406 4.10 -16.59 21.57
CA LEU A 406 2.85 -16.24 22.23
C LEU A 406 3.03 -16.07 23.75
N SER A 407 3.77 -17.00 24.38
CA SER A 407 4.07 -16.92 25.83
C SER A 407 4.81 -15.64 26.20
N ILE A 408 5.76 -15.21 25.36
CA ILE A 408 6.50 -13.95 25.57
C ILE A 408 5.58 -12.75 25.34
N LEU A 409 4.80 -12.73 24.24
CA LEU A 409 3.92 -11.63 23.86
C LEU A 409 2.82 -11.38 24.90
N GLN A 410 2.25 -12.44 25.46
CA GLN A 410 1.28 -12.37 26.55
C GLN A 410 1.89 -11.76 27.83
N ARG A 411 3.15 -12.07 28.13
CA ARG A 411 3.86 -11.50 29.26
C ARG A 411 4.16 -10.01 29.03
N LEU A 412 4.56 -9.65 27.82
CA LEU A 412 4.80 -8.27 27.40
C LEU A 412 3.50 -7.45 27.29
N GLY A 413 2.36 -8.11 27.02
CA GLY A 413 1.08 -7.48 26.75
C GLY A 413 1.02 -6.79 25.38
N ASP A 414 1.79 -7.30 24.41
CA ASP A 414 1.76 -6.83 23.01
C ASP A 414 0.58 -7.49 22.28
N ARG A 415 -0.60 -6.87 22.39
CA ARG A 415 -1.84 -7.38 21.81
C ARG A 415 -1.82 -7.53 20.29
N SER A 416 -1.09 -6.63 19.60
CA SER A 416 -0.99 -6.70 18.15
C SER A 416 -0.26 -7.96 17.70
N ALA A 417 0.91 -8.20 18.26
CA ALA A 417 1.72 -9.38 17.96
C ALA A 417 1.08 -10.67 18.53
N GLU A 418 0.41 -10.58 19.68
CA GLU A 418 -0.37 -11.70 20.27
C GLU A 418 -1.48 -12.15 19.30
N GLY A 419 -2.25 -11.20 18.74
CA GLY A 419 -3.30 -11.50 17.76
C GLY A 419 -2.76 -12.19 16.51
N ILE A 420 -1.60 -11.76 16.00
CA ILE A 420 -0.93 -12.39 14.86
C ILE A 420 -0.47 -13.82 15.21
N ALA A 421 0.15 -14.01 16.37
CA ALA A 421 0.61 -15.34 16.80
C ALA A 421 -0.54 -16.33 16.96
N LEU A 422 -1.66 -15.90 17.58
CA LEU A 422 -2.89 -16.70 17.70
C LEU A 422 -3.46 -17.05 16.32
N THR A 423 -3.47 -16.10 15.37
CA THR A 423 -3.94 -16.32 13.99
C THR A 423 -3.11 -17.40 13.32
N ASN A 424 -1.79 -17.35 13.45
CA ASN A 424 -0.88 -18.33 12.86
C ASN A 424 -1.03 -19.73 13.49
N ILE A 425 -1.22 -19.81 14.81
CA ILE A 425 -1.50 -21.08 15.49
C ILE A 425 -2.84 -21.65 15.01
N GLY A 426 -3.88 -20.80 14.90
CA GLY A 426 -5.18 -21.19 14.36
C GLY A 426 -5.07 -21.75 12.94
N TYR A 427 -4.29 -21.07 12.07
CA TYR A 427 -4.02 -21.56 10.71
C TYR A 427 -3.39 -22.97 10.72
N LEU A 428 -2.39 -23.22 11.57
CA LEU A 428 -1.76 -24.53 11.65
C LEU A 428 -2.73 -25.62 12.13
N TYR A 429 -3.62 -25.32 13.09
CA TYR A 429 -4.66 -26.28 13.48
C TYR A 429 -5.69 -26.52 12.37
N SER A 430 -5.99 -25.51 11.56
CA SER A 430 -6.84 -25.69 10.37
C SER A 430 -6.17 -26.61 9.34
N GLU A 431 -4.87 -26.44 9.08
CA GLU A 431 -4.08 -27.34 8.21
C GLU A 431 -4.02 -28.80 8.73
N LEU A 432 -4.07 -29.00 10.05
CA LEU A 432 -4.18 -30.32 10.68
C LEU A 432 -5.61 -30.89 10.64
N GLY A 433 -6.60 -30.15 10.14
CA GLY A 433 -8.00 -30.52 10.16
C GLY A 433 -8.68 -30.39 11.55
N GLU A 434 -8.00 -29.80 12.55
CA GLU A 434 -8.51 -29.56 13.89
C GLU A 434 -9.31 -28.22 13.91
N ASN A 435 -10.35 -28.16 13.08
CA ASN A 435 -11.08 -26.93 12.78
C ASN A 435 -11.71 -26.24 14.01
N ASP A 436 -12.09 -27.00 15.04
CA ASP A 436 -12.67 -26.42 16.26
C ASP A 436 -11.61 -25.67 17.07
N LYS A 437 -10.41 -26.24 17.18
CA LYS A 437 -9.29 -25.52 17.82
C LYS A 437 -8.86 -24.30 17.02
N ALA A 438 -8.83 -24.43 15.68
CA ALA A 438 -8.54 -23.27 14.84
C ALA A 438 -9.50 -22.12 15.11
N LEU A 439 -10.80 -22.43 15.22
CA LEU A 439 -11.84 -21.45 15.52
C LEU A 439 -11.64 -20.80 16.90
N GLU A 440 -11.24 -21.57 17.93
CA GLU A 440 -10.92 -21.00 19.26
C GLU A 440 -9.83 -19.94 19.15
N TYR A 441 -8.71 -20.25 18.49
CA TYR A 441 -7.62 -19.33 18.29
C TYR A 441 -8.00 -18.08 17.46
N TYR A 442 -8.80 -18.24 16.39
CA TYR A 442 -9.27 -17.10 15.59
C TYR A 442 -10.23 -16.20 16.37
N SER A 443 -11.11 -16.81 17.21
CA SER A 443 -12.03 -16.03 18.06
C SER A 443 -11.31 -15.26 19.16
N GLU A 444 -10.15 -15.73 19.63
CA GLU A 444 -9.28 -14.97 20.53
C GLU A 444 -8.49 -13.87 19.79
N ALA A 445 -8.06 -14.13 18.54
CA ALA A 445 -7.26 -13.20 17.76
C ALA A 445 -8.05 -11.99 17.25
N LEU A 446 -9.29 -12.18 16.78
CA LEU A 446 -10.08 -11.13 16.12
C LEU A 446 -10.34 -9.91 17.01
N PRO A 447 -10.74 -10.05 18.28
CA PRO A 447 -10.90 -8.89 19.18
C PRO A 447 -9.60 -8.11 19.41
N LEU A 448 -8.46 -8.79 19.40
CA LEU A 448 -7.15 -8.15 19.55
C LEU A 448 -6.80 -7.31 18.32
N ALA A 449 -7.02 -7.85 17.12
CA ALA A 449 -6.78 -7.14 15.87
C ALA A 449 -7.70 -5.91 15.74
N THR A 450 -8.97 -6.05 16.07
CA THR A 450 -9.95 -4.96 16.07
C THR A 450 -9.57 -3.86 17.07
N ALA A 451 -9.16 -4.25 18.29
CA ALA A 451 -8.75 -3.31 19.33
C ALA A 451 -7.58 -2.41 18.90
N VAL A 452 -6.65 -2.94 18.10
CA VAL A 452 -5.51 -2.16 17.61
C VAL A 452 -5.78 -1.46 16.26
N ASN A 453 -7.01 -1.55 15.74
CA ASN A 453 -7.43 -0.98 14.45
C ASN A 453 -6.47 -1.32 13.30
N ASN A 454 -6.18 -2.62 13.15
CA ASN A 454 -5.34 -3.14 12.06
C ASN A 454 -6.21 -3.88 11.02
N PRO A 455 -6.72 -3.18 10.00
CA PRO A 455 -7.66 -3.77 9.04
C PRO A 455 -7.07 -4.90 8.20
N LEU A 456 -5.75 -4.93 8.00
CA LEU A 456 -5.10 -6.01 7.26
C LEU A 456 -5.06 -7.31 8.09
N THR A 457 -4.73 -7.22 9.37
CA THR A 457 -4.76 -8.39 10.27
C THR A 457 -6.20 -8.89 10.44
N GLU A 458 -7.17 -8.00 10.61
CA GLU A 458 -8.59 -8.39 10.64
C GLU A 458 -9.01 -9.12 9.37
N ALA A 459 -8.62 -8.62 8.18
CA ALA A 459 -8.93 -9.26 6.90
C ALA A 459 -8.37 -10.69 6.82
N VAL A 460 -7.12 -10.90 7.24
CA VAL A 460 -6.50 -12.23 7.28
C VAL A 460 -7.25 -13.18 8.23
N ILE A 461 -7.66 -12.69 9.40
CA ILE A 461 -8.44 -13.51 10.34
C ILE A 461 -9.80 -13.88 9.74
N PHE A 462 -10.50 -12.93 9.09
CA PHE A 462 -11.77 -13.21 8.43
C PHE A 462 -11.61 -14.18 7.26
N HIS A 463 -10.53 -14.09 6.49
CA HIS A 463 -10.21 -15.07 5.45
C HIS A 463 -10.04 -16.49 6.02
N ASN A 464 -9.25 -16.63 7.08
CA ASN A 464 -9.03 -17.91 7.74
C ASN A 464 -10.33 -18.46 8.34
N LEU A 465 -11.18 -17.62 8.93
CA LEU A 465 -12.52 -17.99 9.41
C LEU A 465 -13.43 -18.42 8.25
N MET A 466 -13.42 -17.70 7.12
CA MET A 466 -14.15 -18.07 5.91
C MET A 466 -13.73 -19.47 5.44
N SER A 467 -12.44 -19.70 5.27
CA SER A 467 -11.89 -20.97 4.81
C SER A 467 -12.22 -22.11 5.78
N ASN A 468 -12.07 -21.89 7.09
CA ASN A 468 -12.39 -22.88 8.12
C ASN A 468 -13.87 -23.27 8.14
N GLN A 469 -14.78 -22.36 7.78
CA GLN A 469 -16.23 -22.58 7.81
C GLN A 469 -16.85 -22.93 6.45
N SER A 470 -16.11 -22.85 5.35
CA SER A 470 -16.61 -23.00 3.96
C SER A 470 -17.44 -24.28 3.76
N ASP A 471 -16.96 -25.42 4.24
CA ASP A 471 -17.64 -26.72 4.15
C ASP A 471 -18.67 -26.98 5.27
N ARG A 472 -18.45 -26.37 6.44
CA ARG A 472 -19.24 -26.62 7.66
C ARG A 472 -20.47 -25.72 7.74
N GLN A 473 -20.30 -24.42 7.54
CA GLN A 473 -21.33 -23.39 7.60
C GLN A 473 -21.14 -22.35 6.48
N PRO A 474 -21.48 -22.67 5.24
CA PRO A 474 -21.20 -21.79 4.10
C PRO A 474 -21.78 -20.36 4.22
N GLY A 475 -22.94 -20.21 4.86
CA GLY A 475 -23.55 -18.88 5.07
C GLY A 475 -22.73 -18.02 6.02
N LEU A 476 -22.17 -18.61 7.07
CA LEU A 476 -21.26 -17.92 8.00
C LEU A 476 -19.95 -17.60 7.32
N ALA A 477 -19.42 -18.54 6.53
CA ALA A 477 -18.21 -18.32 5.74
C ALA A 477 -18.38 -17.14 4.76
N ILE A 478 -19.52 -17.06 4.05
CA ILE A 478 -19.84 -15.92 3.18
C ILE A 478 -19.87 -14.61 3.96
N PHE A 479 -20.47 -14.59 5.16
CA PHE A 479 -20.46 -13.41 6.01
C PHE A 479 -19.01 -12.96 6.31
N TYR A 480 -18.15 -13.89 6.74
CA TYR A 480 -16.74 -13.58 7.00
C TYR A 480 -16.00 -13.07 5.75
N GLY A 481 -16.19 -13.71 4.60
CA GLY A 481 -15.59 -13.26 3.34
C GLY A 481 -16.05 -11.86 2.92
N LYS A 482 -17.30 -11.51 3.15
CA LYS A 482 -17.78 -10.15 2.89
C LYS A 482 -17.15 -9.12 3.83
N GLN A 483 -16.96 -9.46 5.11
CA GLN A 483 -16.23 -8.58 6.06
C GLN A 483 -14.79 -8.36 5.61
N GLU A 484 -14.12 -9.43 5.18
CA GLU A 484 -12.77 -9.38 4.60
C GLU A 484 -12.68 -8.41 3.42
N ILE A 485 -13.53 -8.58 2.40
CA ILE A 485 -13.52 -7.72 1.22
C ILE A 485 -13.84 -6.26 1.56
N ASN A 486 -14.79 -6.01 2.47
CA ASN A 486 -15.13 -4.66 2.91
C ASN A 486 -13.94 -3.97 3.63
N LEU A 487 -13.15 -4.71 4.40
CA LEU A 487 -11.91 -4.21 5.01
C LEU A 487 -10.87 -3.87 3.94
N LEU A 488 -10.67 -4.74 2.95
CA LEU A 488 -9.74 -4.50 1.85
C LEU A 488 -10.15 -3.29 1.01
N GLN A 489 -11.45 -3.08 0.75
CA GLN A 489 -11.93 -1.87 0.09
C GLN A 489 -11.61 -0.59 0.89
N ARG A 490 -11.71 -0.64 2.21
CA ARG A 490 -11.32 0.47 3.10
C ARG A 490 -9.83 0.78 2.99
N VAL A 491 -8.97 -0.25 3.06
CA VAL A 491 -7.52 -0.07 2.89
C VAL A 491 -7.19 0.49 1.51
N ARG A 492 -7.85 -0.02 0.47
CA ARG A 492 -7.70 0.49 -0.89
C ARG A 492 -8.03 1.98 -0.99
N GLY A 493 -9.09 2.45 -0.34
CA GLY A 493 -9.39 3.88 -0.24
C GLY A 493 -8.21 4.69 0.31
N ASN A 494 -7.52 4.15 1.30
CA ASN A 494 -6.39 4.81 1.95
C ASN A 494 -5.11 4.86 1.09
N ILE A 495 -4.97 3.97 0.10
CA ILE A 495 -3.79 3.92 -0.79
C ILE A 495 -3.98 4.61 -2.14
N GLN A 496 -5.14 5.20 -2.43
CA GLN A 496 -5.43 5.85 -3.74
C GLN A 496 -4.46 6.96 -4.13
N GLY A 497 -3.81 7.59 -3.16
CA GLY A 497 -2.84 8.63 -3.42
C GLY A 497 -1.40 8.15 -3.67
N LEU A 498 -1.12 6.85 -3.50
CA LEU A 498 0.21 6.27 -3.76
C LEU A 498 0.54 6.26 -5.25
N ASP A 499 1.84 6.10 -5.55
CA ASP A 499 2.30 5.74 -6.88
C ASP A 499 1.58 4.50 -7.38
N LYS A 500 1.25 4.48 -8.67
CA LYS A 500 0.45 3.44 -9.29
C LYS A 500 1.07 2.04 -9.18
N GLN A 501 2.38 1.95 -9.33
CA GLN A 501 3.08 0.68 -9.20
C GLN A 501 2.94 0.10 -7.80
N LEU A 502 2.94 0.96 -6.77
CA LEU A 502 2.72 0.55 -5.38
C LEU A 502 1.29 0.07 -5.14
N GLN A 503 0.29 0.77 -5.69
CA GLN A 503 -1.12 0.33 -5.61
C GLN A 503 -1.30 -1.04 -6.26
N THR A 504 -0.78 -1.23 -7.47
CA THR A 504 -0.88 -2.49 -8.22
C THR A 504 -0.19 -3.65 -7.49
N SER A 505 0.99 -3.44 -6.94
CA SER A 505 1.70 -4.46 -6.16
C SER A 505 0.94 -4.88 -4.92
N PHE A 506 0.40 -3.92 -4.16
CA PHE A 506 -0.40 -4.20 -2.97
C PHE A 506 -1.63 -5.06 -3.29
N LEU A 507 -2.30 -4.76 -4.42
CA LEU A 507 -3.53 -5.42 -4.80
C LEU A 507 -3.31 -6.79 -5.47
N ALA A 508 -2.15 -7.00 -6.09
CA ALA A 508 -1.85 -8.26 -6.78
C ALA A 508 -1.96 -9.49 -5.85
N ASP A 509 -1.47 -9.38 -4.62
CA ASP A 509 -1.52 -10.45 -3.64
C ASP A 509 -2.92 -10.69 -3.03
N LYS A 510 -3.85 -9.74 -3.23
CA LYS A 510 -5.17 -9.78 -2.59
C LYS A 510 -6.29 -10.30 -3.50
N GLN A 511 -6.00 -10.55 -4.77
CA GLN A 511 -6.99 -11.07 -5.73
C GLN A 511 -7.58 -12.42 -5.31
N ILE A 512 -6.76 -13.26 -4.67
CA ILE A 512 -7.18 -14.58 -4.18
C ILE A 512 -8.42 -14.49 -3.28
N TYR A 513 -8.48 -13.47 -2.43
CA TYR A 513 -9.58 -13.26 -1.48
C TYR A 513 -10.93 -13.02 -2.18
N TYR A 514 -10.92 -12.26 -3.29
CA TYR A 514 -12.13 -12.03 -4.11
C TYR A 514 -12.56 -13.32 -4.83
N HIS A 515 -11.59 -14.08 -5.37
CA HIS A 515 -11.87 -15.34 -6.04
C HIS A 515 -12.46 -16.37 -5.08
N ASP A 516 -11.91 -16.52 -3.87
CA ASP A 516 -12.40 -17.48 -2.90
C ASP A 516 -13.82 -17.17 -2.42
N LEU A 517 -14.13 -15.90 -2.16
CA LEU A 517 -15.50 -15.49 -1.82
C LEU A 517 -16.45 -15.69 -3.01
N ALA A 518 -16.07 -15.31 -4.22
CA ALA A 518 -16.90 -15.50 -5.41
C ALA A 518 -17.17 -16.99 -5.66
N ASP A 519 -16.15 -17.84 -5.50
CA ASP A 519 -16.26 -19.29 -5.62
C ASP A 519 -17.28 -19.87 -4.64
N LEU A 520 -17.19 -19.46 -3.36
CA LEU A 520 -18.13 -19.86 -2.32
C LEU A 520 -19.56 -19.39 -2.60
N LEU A 521 -19.73 -18.14 -3.05
CA LEU A 521 -21.03 -17.57 -3.42
C LEU A 521 -21.65 -18.33 -4.60
N ILE A 522 -20.87 -18.68 -5.63
CA ILE A 522 -21.31 -19.49 -6.77
C ILE A 522 -21.75 -20.88 -6.29
N ALA A 523 -20.95 -21.52 -5.44
CA ALA A 523 -21.27 -22.84 -4.90
C ALA A 523 -22.58 -22.85 -4.09
N GLN A 524 -22.93 -21.73 -3.45
CA GLN A 524 -24.18 -21.56 -2.70
C GLN A 524 -25.32 -20.99 -3.53
N GLY A 525 -25.15 -20.77 -4.84
CA GLY A 525 -26.17 -20.24 -5.74
C GLY A 525 -26.50 -18.76 -5.53
N ARG A 526 -25.66 -18.01 -4.78
CA ARG A 526 -25.80 -16.55 -4.53
C ARG A 526 -25.17 -15.76 -5.68
N LEU A 527 -25.66 -15.98 -6.90
CA LEU A 527 -25.02 -15.54 -8.16
C LEU A 527 -24.94 -14.01 -8.34
N PRO A 528 -25.97 -13.19 -8.00
CA PRO A 528 -25.83 -11.73 -8.06
C PRO A 528 -24.72 -11.18 -7.17
N GLU A 529 -24.51 -11.79 -6.01
CA GLU A 529 -23.47 -11.37 -5.07
C GLU A 529 -22.09 -11.82 -5.54
N ALA A 530 -21.98 -13.01 -6.13
CA ALA A 530 -20.75 -13.46 -6.78
C ALA A 530 -20.36 -12.50 -7.93
N GLN A 531 -21.34 -12.10 -8.73
CA GLN A 531 -21.14 -11.12 -9.81
C GLN A 531 -20.67 -9.77 -9.24
N GLN A 532 -21.24 -9.28 -8.13
CA GLN A 532 -20.79 -8.06 -7.48
C GLN A 532 -19.31 -8.16 -7.04
N VAL A 533 -18.89 -9.30 -6.47
CA VAL A 533 -17.49 -9.53 -6.06
C VAL A 533 -16.57 -9.51 -7.27
N LEU A 534 -16.95 -10.18 -8.36
CA LEU A 534 -16.17 -10.22 -9.60
C LEU A 534 -16.10 -8.85 -10.28
N ASP A 535 -17.18 -8.06 -10.24
CA ASP A 535 -17.18 -6.69 -10.74
C ASP A 535 -16.23 -5.79 -9.91
N LEU A 536 -16.23 -5.92 -8.58
CA LEU A 536 -15.30 -5.20 -7.72
C LEU A 536 -13.86 -5.58 -8.01
N LEU A 537 -13.56 -6.87 -8.22
CA LEU A 537 -12.24 -7.33 -8.60
C LEU A 537 -11.81 -6.72 -9.94
N LYS A 538 -12.67 -6.77 -10.94
CA LYS A 538 -12.41 -6.20 -12.28
C LYS A 538 -12.28 -4.69 -12.23
N GLN A 539 -13.15 -3.98 -11.49
CA GLN A 539 -13.00 -2.53 -11.23
C GLN A 539 -11.69 -2.21 -10.52
N GLN A 540 -11.24 -3.06 -9.61
CA GLN A 540 -9.96 -2.92 -8.95
C GLN A 540 -8.81 -3.02 -9.97
N GLU A 541 -8.80 -4.02 -10.83
CA GLU A 541 -7.83 -4.17 -11.90
C GLU A 541 -7.83 -2.95 -12.84
N TYR A 542 -9.01 -2.38 -13.14
CA TYR A 542 -9.14 -1.17 -13.96
C TYR A 542 -8.64 0.10 -13.27
N SER A 543 -8.96 0.30 -11.98
CA SER A 543 -8.51 1.50 -11.25
C SER A 543 -7.00 1.56 -11.10
N ASP A 544 -6.33 0.40 -11.15
CA ASP A 544 -4.89 0.31 -11.17
C ASP A 544 -4.30 0.95 -12.44
N TYR A 545 -5.07 1.01 -13.52
CA TYR A 545 -4.67 1.59 -14.80
C TYR A 545 -5.12 3.05 -15.02
N VAL A 546 -6.14 3.53 -14.30
CA VAL A 546 -6.75 4.83 -14.59
C VAL A 546 -6.97 5.66 -13.33
N ARG A 547 -6.33 6.81 -13.23
CA ARG A 547 -6.67 7.86 -12.26
C ARG A 547 -7.97 8.54 -12.70
N GLY A 548 -9.10 8.09 -12.18
CA GLY A 548 -10.41 8.71 -12.40
C GLY A 548 -11.27 8.63 -11.16
N GLU A 549 -12.18 9.58 -10.97
CA GLU A 549 -13.15 9.66 -9.88
C GLU A 549 -14.15 8.49 -9.94
N ALA A 550 -13.69 7.27 -9.73
CA ALA A 550 -14.55 6.12 -9.55
C ALA A 550 -14.94 6.00 -8.07
N ALA A 551 -15.81 6.90 -7.62
CA ALA A 551 -16.41 6.80 -6.28
C ALA A 551 -17.10 5.45 -6.05
N ASP A 552 -17.61 4.82 -7.11
CA ASP A 552 -18.28 3.52 -7.04
C ASP A 552 -17.33 2.33 -6.85
N ALA A 553 -16.06 2.48 -7.21
CA ALA A 553 -15.06 1.41 -7.07
C ALA A 553 -14.67 1.09 -5.62
N LEU A 554 -15.09 1.89 -4.65
CA LEU A 554 -14.87 1.70 -3.21
C LEU A 554 -16.13 1.29 -2.45
N SER A 555 -17.21 0.97 -3.16
CA SER A 555 -18.47 0.57 -2.52
C SER A 555 -18.31 -0.74 -1.75
N PRO A 556 -18.81 -0.82 -0.52
CA PRO A 556 -18.81 -2.08 0.23
C PRO A 556 -19.74 -3.11 -0.43
N LEU A 557 -19.46 -4.38 -0.19
CA LEU A 557 -20.34 -5.47 -0.62
C LEU A 557 -21.71 -5.35 0.05
N THR A 558 -22.74 -5.67 -0.71
CA THR A 558 -24.12 -5.67 -0.22
C THR A 558 -24.35 -6.83 0.75
N LEU A 559 -24.82 -6.50 1.96
CA LEU A 559 -25.14 -7.47 2.99
C LEU A 559 -26.63 -7.82 2.94
N THR A 560 -26.96 -9.07 3.22
CA THR A 560 -28.33 -9.48 3.52
C THR A 560 -28.78 -8.85 4.86
N PRO A 561 -30.09 -8.76 5.14
CA PRO A 561 -30.56 -8.28 6.44
C PRO A 561 -29.97 -9.04 7.64
N ALA A 562 -29.78 -10.37 7.51
CA ALA A 562 -29.16 -11.19 8.54
C ALA A 562 -27.67 -10.89 8.72
N GLU A 563 -26.93 -10.71 7.62
CA GLU A 563 -25.50 -10.35 7.65
C GLU A 563 -25.30 -8.95 8.24
N LYS A 564 -26.17 -7.99 7.89
CA LYS A 564 -26.13 -6.64 8.46
C LYS A 564 -26.39 -6.64 9.95
N GLN A 565 -27.36 -7.40 10.42
CA GLN A 565 -27.60 -7.56 11.85
C GLN A 565 -26.41 -8.20 12.57
N ALA A 566 -25.79 -9.21 11.95
CA ALA A 566 -24.60 -9.85 12.48
C ALA A 566 -23.41 -8.87 12.58
N GLU A 567 -23.22 -8.00 11.58
CA GLU A 567 -22.21 -6.95 11.62
C GLU A 567 -22.47 -5.93 12.73
N GLU A 568 -23.70 -5.44 12.85
CA GLU A 568 -24.08 -4.50 13.92
C GLU A 568 -23.89 -5.11 15.32
N ASP A 569 -24.22 -6.39 15.50
CA ASP A 569 -24.02 -7.11 16.75
C ASP A 569 -22.54 -7.35 17.06
N TYR A 570 -21.70 -7.60 16.05
CA TYR A 570 -20.24 -7.67 16.18
C TYR A 570 -19.67 -6.35 16.66
N GLN A 571 -20.01 -5.25 16.00
CA GLN A 571 -19.53 -3.92 16.36
C GLN A 571 -19.91 -3.53 17.79
N LYS A 572 -21.12 -3.88 18.23
CA LYS A 572 -21.55 -3.66 19.63
C LYS A 572 -20.76 -4.51 20.62
N SER A 573 -20.55 -5.78 20.31
CA SER A 573 -19.85 -6.72 21.20
C SER A 573 -18.36 -6.38 21.33
N THR A 574 -17.72 -5.95 20.24
CA THR A 574 -16.31 -5.59 20.23
C THR A 574 -16.04 -4.20 20.82
N ALA A 575 -16.93 -3.23 20.65
CA ALA A 575 -16.75 -1.87 21.18
C ALA A 575 -16.51 -1.84 22.70
N GLN A 576 -17.19 -2.70 23.47
CA GLN A 576 -16.97 -2.82 24.92
C GLN A 576 -15.64 -3.47 25.25
N LEU A 577 -15.25 -4.52 24.52
CA LEU A 577 -13.95 -5.19 24.67
C LEU A 577 -12.80 -4.25 24.39
N VAL A 578 -12.87 -3.45 23.32
CA VAL A 578 -11.89 -2.42 22.97
C VAL A 578 -11.77 -1.40 24.10
N SER A 579 -12.91 -0.83 24.54
CA SER A 579 -12.92 0.22 25.59
C SER A 579 -12.38 -0.25 26.94
N HIS A 580 -12.74 -1.47 27.38
CA HIS A 580 -12.29 -2.01 28.67
C HIS A 580 -10.92 -2.68 28.59
N GLY A 581 -10.56 -3.23 27.45
CA GLY A 581 -9.33 -3.95 27.22
C GLY A 581 -8.09 -3.10 27.40
N ASP A 582 -8.11 -1.86 26.90
CA ASP A 582 -7.00 -0.91 27.05
C ASP A 582 -6.78 -0.51 28.51
N GLN A 583 -7.86 -0.23 29.24
CA GLN A 583 -7.80 0.10 30.66
C GLN A 583 -7.32 -1.09 31.51
N TRP A 584 -7.80 -2.29 31.21
CA TRP A 584 -7.40 -3.51 31.89
C TRP A 584 -5.92 -3.84 31.66
N ALA A 585 -5.43 -3.72 30.41
CA ALA A 585 -4.03 -3.96 30.08
C ALA A 585 -3.09 -2.97 30.78
N ALA A 586 -3.49 -1.71 30.89
CA ALA A 586 -2.78 -0.72 31.64
C ALA A 586 -2.64 -1.10 33.13
N LEU A 587 -3.74 -1.54 33.74
CA LEU A 587 -3.74 -1.97 35.15
C LEU A 587 -3.02 -3.32 35.35
N LYS A 588 -3.08 -4.25 34.39
CA LYS A 588 -2.39 -5.55 34.46
C LYS A 588 -0.88 -5.40 34.58
N LYS A 589 -0.31 -4.42 33.92
CA LYS A 589 1.13 -4.11 33.93
C LYS A 589 1.65 -3.52 35.24
N ILE A 590 0.76 -3.17 36.18
CA ILE A 590 1.16 -2.61 37.49
C ILE A 590 1.60 -3.75 38.42
N ALA A 591 2.90 -3.83 38.70
CA ALA A 591 3.47 -4.88 39.54
C ALA A 591 3.00 -4.81 41.02
N ALA A 592 2.70 -3.61 41.52
CA ALA A 592 2.15 -3.41 42.87
C ALA A 592 1.01 -2.38 42.77
N ARG A 593 -0.21 -2.85 42.57
CA ARG A 593 -1.41 -2.02 42.51
C ARG A 593 -1.79 -1.47 43.87
N THR A 594 -2.24 -0.22 43.90
CA THR A 594 -2.92 0.34 45.10
C THR A 594 -4.25 -0.39 45.31
N ALA A 595 -4.83 -0.27 46.52
CA ALA A 595 -6.12 -0.90 46.83
C ALA A 595 -7.24 -0.45 45.87
N GLU A 596 -7.25 0.83 45.44
CA GLU A 596 -8.21 1.33 44.45
C GLU A 596 -7.93 0.80 43.04
N GLN A 597 -6.68 0.72 42.62
CA GLN A 597 -6.27 0.14 41.35
C GLN A 597 -6.54 -1.37 41.28
N GLU A 598 -6.35 -2.10 42.37
CA GLU A 598 -6.70 -3.51 42.47
C GLU A 598 -8.20 -3.73 42.36
N LYS A 599 -9.00 -2.87 42.99
CA LYS A 599 -10.45 -2.87 42.85
C LYS A 599 -10.88 -2.58 41.40
N GLN A 600 -10.28 -1.56 40.77
CA GLN A 600 -10.54 -1.20 39.38
C GLN A 600 -10.08 -2.32 38.40
N PHE A 601 -8.91 -2.91 38.63
CA PHE A 601 -8.42 -4.06 37.86
C PHE A 601 -9.36 -5.26 37.94
N LYS A 602 -9.82 -5.57 39.15
CA LYS A 602 -10.80 -6.64 39.35
C LYS A 602 -12.11 -6.32 38.64
N GLN A 603 -12.62 -5.10 38.76
CA GLN A 603 -13.83 -4.66 38.08
C GLN A 603 -13.69 -4.73 36.56
N LEU A 604 -12.59 -4.27 35.99
CA LEU A 604 -12.30 -4.38 34.57
C LEU A 604 -12.09 -5.83 34.14
N SER A 605 -11.44 -6.66 34.97
CA SER A 605 -11.31 -8.10 34.70
C SER A 605 -12.69 -8.78 34.62
N ASP A 606 -13.59 -8.45 35.55
CA ASP A 606 -14.94 -8.96 35.54
C ASP A 606 -15.74 -8.45 34.33
N GLN A 607 -15.55 -7.19 33.93
CA GLN A 607 -16.14 -6.59 32.73
C GLN A 607 -15.59 -7.20 31.45
N MET A 608 -14.27 -7.44 31.36
CA MET A 608 -13.62 -8.13 30.24
C MET A 608 -14.09 -9.57 30.12
N ASN A 609 -14.19 -10.30 31.25
CA ASN A 609 -14.74 -11.66 31.26
C ASN A 609 -16.22 -11.67 30.85
N GLY A 610 -16.97 -10.65 31.27
CA GLY A 610 -18.35 -10.45 30.84
C GLY A 610 -18.49 -10.12 29.37
N ALA A 611 -17.60 -9.25 28.83
CA ALA A 611 -17.57 -8.89 27.44
C ALA A 611 -17.03 -10.04 26.56
N GLY A 612 -16.07 -10.84 27.07
CA GLY A 612 -15.62 -12.09 26.42
C GLY A 612 -16.76 -13.10 26.30
N LYS A 613 -17.52 -13.31 27.37
CA LYS A 613 -18.75 -14.13 27.30
C LYS A 613 -19.79 -13.56 26.32
N GLY A 614 -19.91 -12.24 26.24
CA GLY A 614 -20.77 -11.59 25.26
C GLY A 614 -20.33 -11.88 23.82
N LEU A 615 -19.02 -11.98 23.57
CA LEU A 615 -18.47 -12.35 22.27
C LEU A 615 -18.64 -13.85 21.99
N ASP A 616 -18.44 -14.73 22.98
CA ASP A 616 -18.73 -16.16 22.86
C ASP A 616 -20.23 -16.40 22.58
N ASP A 617 -21.11 -15.65 23.27
CA ASP A 617 -22.55 -15.66 23.00
C ASP A 617 -22.85 -15.13 21.58
N TYR A 618 -22.11 -14.15 21.10
CA TYR A 618 -22.24 -13.64 19.74
C TYR A 618 -21.84 -14.71 18.72
N TYR A 619 -20.68 -15.37 18.86
CA TYR A 619 -20.28 -16.46 17.97
C TYR A 619 -21.30 -17.61 18.01
N SER A 620 -21.79 -17.96 19.20
CA SER A 620 -22.82 -18.98 19.33
C SER A 620 -24.11 -18.61 18.57
N ARG A 621 -24.52 -17.34 18.64
CA ARG A 621 -25.66 -16.81 17.85
C ARG A 621 -25.41 -16.83 16.37
N LEU A 622 -24.18 -16.48 15.90
CA LEU A 622 -23.80 -16.56 14.49
C LEU A 622 -23.93 -18.00 13.98
N TYR A 623 -23.45 -18.98 14.75
CA TYR A 623 -23.56 -20.41 14.40
C TYR A 623 -25.03 -20.84 14.24
N VAL A 624 -25.92 -20.34 15.08
CA VAL A 624 -27.34 -20.62 14.97
C VAL A 624 -27.97 -19.84 13.80
N LEU A 625 -27.64 -18.57 13.66
CA LEU A 625 -28.19 -17.68 12.62
C LEU A 625 -27.86 -18.22 11.22
N PHE A 626 -26.64 -18.66 10.98
CA PHE A 626 -26.18 -19.17 9.70
C PHE A 626 -26.12 -20.72 9.64
N GLY A 627 -26.83 -21.42 10.54
CA GLY A 627 -26.96 -22.87 10.50
C GLY A 627 -27.55 -23.37 9.16
N LYS A 628 -27.18 -24.60 8.71
CA LYS A 628 -27.50 -25.12 7.36
C LYS A 628 -28.95 -24.96 6.95
N ASP A 629 -29.90 -25.10 7.86
CA ASP A 629 -31.34 -25.00 7.61
C ASP A 629 -31.95 -23.63 7.94
N SER A 630 -31.13 -22.66 8.29
CA SER A 630 -31.63 -21.34 8.71
C SER A 630 -32.23 -20.55 7.56
N ALA A 631 -33.20 -19.68 7.88
CA ALA A 631 -33.75 -18.74 6.92
C ALA A 631 -32.70 -17.73 6.42
N ALA A 632 -31.70 -17.41 7.24
CA ALA A 632 -30.62 -16.50 6.88
C ALA A 632 -29.74 -17.06 5.75
N ASN A 633 -29.43 -18.35 5.76
CA ASN A 633 -28.67 -18.99 4.69
C ASN A 633 -29.38 -18.97 3.33
N LYS A 634 -30.67 -18.82 3.30
CA LYS A 634 -31.49 -18.75 2.07
C LYS A 634 -31.66 -17.33 1.57
N GLN A 635 -31.19 -16.34 2.31
CA GLN A 635 -31.25 -14.95 1.88
C GLN A 635 -30.17 -14.71 0.82
N VAL A 636 -30.56 -13.96 -0.21
CA VAL A 636 -29.67 -13.40 -1.22
C VAL A 636 -29.78 -11.89 -1.11
N ALA A 637 -28.64 -11.18 -1.14
CA ALA A 637 -28.66 -9.75 -1.05
C ALA A 637 -29.31 -9.12 -2.31
N ASP A 638 -30.05 -8.04 -2.11
CA ASP A 638 -30.61 -7.23 -3.21
C ASP A 638 -29.49 -6.33 -3.78
N VAL A 639 -28.69 -6.91 -4.67
CA VAL A 639 -27.56 -6.23 -5.30
C VAL A 639 -28.09 -5.29 -6.39
N LYS A 640 -27.76 -4.02 -6.27
CA LYS A 640 -28.14 -2.96 -7.22
C LYS A 640 -26.91 -2.45 -7.98
N GLY A 641 -27.14 -1.56 -8.95
CA GLY A 641 -26.07 -0.96 -9.73
C GLY A 641 -25.73 -1.77 -10.99
N ASN A 642 -24.45 -1.99 -11.23
CA ASN A 642 -24.00 -2.63 -12.47
C ASN A 642 -24.57 -4.03 -12.70
N VAL A 643 -24.73 -4.83 -11.64
CA VAL A 643 -25.29 -6.19 -11.72
C VAL A 643 -26.73 -6.15 -12.21
N SER A 644 -27.58 -5.35 -11.56
CA SER A 644 -28.99 -5.23 -11.98
C SER A 644 -29.12 -4.58 -13.36
N ALA A 645 -28.27 -3.61 -13.70
CA ALA A 645 -28.31 -2.96 -15.02
C ALA A 645 -28.01 -3.93 -16.16
N LEU A 646 -27.08 -4.84 -15.97
CA LEU A 646 -26.81 -5.88 -16.99
C LEU A 646 -27.92 -6.92 -17.06
N GLU A 647 -28.45 -7.38 -15.92
CA GLU A 647 -29.55 -8.33 -15.87
C GLU A 647 -30.80 -7.75 -16.56
N ASP A 648 -31.13 -6.48 -16.30
CA ASP A 648 -32.22 -5.75 -16.92
C ASP A 648 -32.01 -5.66 -18.45
N GLU A 649 -30.79 -5.34 -18.89
CA GLU A 649 -30.43 -5.21 -20.29
C GLU A 649 -30.53 -6.55 -21.03
N ILE A 650 -30.10 -7.66 -20.43
CA ILE A 650 -30.23 -9.02 -20.98
C ILE A 650 -31.70 -9.44 -21.03
N ALA A 651 -32.49 -9.12 -20.00
CA ALA A 651 -33.92 -9.42 -19.97
C ALA A 651 -34.70 -8.74 -21.13
N GLU A 652 -34.27 -7.51 -21.49
CA GLU A 652 -34.85 -6.76 -22.61
C GLU A 652 -34.29 -7.14 -23.99
N SER A 653 -33.23 -7.94 -24.06
CA SER A 653 -32.52 -8.32 -25.27
C SER A 653 -32.71 -9.81 -25.57
N PRO A 654 -33.81 -10.20 -26.29
CA PRO A 654 -34.04 -11.59 -26.63
C PRO A 654 -32.85 -12.14 -27.42
N HIS A 655 -32.51 -13.41 -27.20
CA HIS A 655 -31.39 -14.11 -27.83
C HIS A 655 -30.00 -13.59 -27.45
N THR A 656 -29.88 -12.73 -26.41
CA THR A 656 -28.61 -12.29 -25.84
C THR A 656 -28.35 -13.01 -24.52
N VAL A 657 -27.12 -13.49 -24.33
CA VAL A 657 -26.67 -14.18 -23.11
C VAL A 657 -25.38 -13.57 -22.63
N ALA A 658 -25.34 -13.22 -21.36
CA ALA A 658 -24.10 -12.73 -20.73
C ALA A 658 -23.38 -13.87 -19.99
N LEU A 659 -22.05 -13.83 -20.03
CA LEU A 659 -21.17 -14.89 -19.57
C LEU A 659 -20.05 -14.26 -18.72
N TYR A 660 -20.13 -14.39 -17.40
CA TYR A 660 -19.10 -13.94 -16.46
C TYR A 660 -18.16 -15.07 -16.14
N THR A 661 -16.90 -14.96 -16.53
CA THR A 661 -15.91 -15.99 -16.31
C THR A 661 -15.09 -15.74 -15.05
N MET A 662 -14.67 -16.82 -14.42
CA MET A 662 -13.73 -16.87 -13.31
C MET A 662 -12.81 -18.06 -13.45
N VAL A 663 -11.51 -17.84 -13.27
CA VAL A 663 -10.47 -18.88 -13.31
C VAL A 663 -9.87 -19.01 -11.89
N THR A 664 -10.07 -20.16 -11.27
CA THR A 664 -9.49 -20.50 -9.97
C THR A 664 -8.33 -21.48 -10.14
N ASP A 665 -7.70 -21.86 -9.05
CA ASP A 665 -6.60 -22.84 -9.07
C ASP A 665 -7.00 -24.18 -9.66
N ASN A 666 -8.28 -24.58 -9.51
CA ASN A 666 -8.76 -25.93 -9.87
C ASN A 666 -9.92 -25.96 -10.87
N HIS A 667 -10.58 -24.83 -11.11
CA HIS A 667 -11.78 -24.78 -11.95
C HIS A 667 -11.84 -23.54 -12.84
N TYR A 668 -12.36 -23.71 -14.03
CA TYR A 668 -12.98 -22.63 -14.81
C TYR A 668 -14.46 -22.60 -14.44
N ARG A 669 -14.97 -21.44 -14.00
CA ARG A 669 -16.38 -21.21 -13.69
C ARG A 669 -16.96 -20.09 -14.56
N VAL A 670 -18.24 -20.19 -14.85
CA VAL A 670 -18.96 -19.18 -15.62
C VAL A 670 -20.37 -18.99 -15.08
N ILE A 671 -20.74 -17.74 -14.79
CA ILE A 671 -22.12 -17.35 -14.51
C ILE A 671 -22.76 -17.01 -15.85
N VAL A 672 -23.85 -17.69 -16.17
CA VAL A 672 -24.62 -17.55 -17.41
C VAL A 672 -25.89 -16.79 -17.08
N ILE A 673 -26.04 -15.58 -17.63
CA ILE A 673 -27.22 -14.74 -17.48
C ILE A 673 -28.01 -14.81 -18.81
N THR A 674 -29.17 -15.41 -18.74
CA THR A 674 -30.13 -15.48 -19.86
C THR A 674 -31.34 -14.59 -19.55
N PRO A 675 -32.18 -14.24 -20.54
CA PRO A 675 -33.43 -13.53 -20.28
C PRO A 675 -34.39 -14.23 -19.29
N ALA A 676 -34.21 -15.54 -19.07
CA ALA A 676 -35.10 -16.35 -18.24
C ALA A 676 -34.52 -16.71 -16.85
N ALA A 677 -33.19 -16.81 -16.75
CA ALA A 677 -32.55 -17.28 -15.53
C ALA A 677 -31.04 -16.97 -15.50
N THR A 678 -30.50 -16.85 -14.31
CA THR A 678 -29.05 -16.81 -14.04
C THR A 678 -28.62 -18.14 -13.41
N VAL A 679 -27.62 -18.79 -14.02
CA VAL A 679 -27.09 -20.10 -13.59
C VAL A 679 -25.58 -20.09 -13.59
N ALA A 680 -24.94 -20.98 -12.81
CA ALA A 680 -23.50 -21.18 -12.86
C ALA A 680 -23.15 -22.53 -13.50
N ARG A 681 -22.03 -22.57 -14.22
CA ARG A 681 -21.44 -23.76 -14.81
C ARG A 681 -19.96 -23.81 -14.52
N GLU A 682 -19.38 -25.01 -14.56
CA GLU A 682 -17.96 -25.20 -14.27
C GLU A 682 -17.32 -26.25 -15.18
N PHE A 683 -16.00 -26.17 -15.28
CA PHE A 683 -15.15 -27.17 -15.91
C PHE A 683 -13.90 -27.37 -15.04
N ALA A 684 -13.59 -28.61 -14.67
CA ALA A 684 -12.44 -28.94 -13.85
C ALA A 684 -11.14 -28.82 -14.66
N ILE A 685 -10.38 -27.77 -14.40
CA ILE A 685 -9.07 -27.51 -15.00
C ILE A 685 -8.30 -26.56 -14.09
N SER A 686 -6.99 -26.79 -13.93
CA SER A 686 -6.18 -25.84 -13.18
C SER A 686 -6.02 -24.50 -13.94
N GLY A 687 -6.02 -23.39 -13.21
CA GLY A 687 -5.76 -22.07 -13.78
C GLY A 687 -4.44 -22.03 -14.57
N GLN A 688 -3.40 -22.70 -14.06
CA GLN A 688 -2.11 -22.79 -14.74
C GLN A 688 -2.21 -23.55 -16.09
N ASP A 689 -2.96 -24.64 -16.16
CA ASP A 689 -3.14 -25.39 -17.40
C ASP A 689 -3.97 -24.62 -18.42
N LEU A 690 -5.01 -23.91 -17.96
CA LEU A 690 -5.83 -23.07 -18.83
C LEU A 690 -5.01 -21.91 -19.40
N ASN A 691 -4.22 -21.23 -18.57
CA ASN A 691 -3.36 -20.13 -18.98
C ASN A 691 -2.34 -20.59 -20.03
N ARG A 692 -1.72 -21.76 -19.84
CA ARG A 692 -0.80 -22.34 -20.83
C ARG A 692 -1.51 -22.60 -22.17
N LYS A 693 -2.72 -23.20 -22.15
CA LYS A 693 -3.48 -23.49 -23.37
C LYS A 693 -3.88 -22.23 -24.13
N VAL A 694 -4.24 -21.16 -23.42
CA VAL A 694 -4.56 -19.86 -24.04
C VAL A 694 -3.31 -19.28 -24.70
N ALA A 695 -2.16 -19.28 -24.00
CA ALA A 695 -0.90 -18.79 -24.54
C ALA A 695 -0.44 -19.60 -25.77
N ASP A 696 -0.54 -20.93 -25.74
CA ASP A 696 -0.21 -21.79 -26.88
C ASP A 696 -1.13 -21.51 -28.07
N PHE A 697 -2.42 -21.30 -27.84
CA PHE A 697 -3.37 -20.97 -28.90
C PHE A 697 -3.07 -19.62 -29.52
N GLU A 698 -2.76 -18.62 -28.75
CA GLU A 698 -2.38 -17.30 -29.21
C GLU A 698 -1.14 -17.33 -30.12
N LEU A 699 -0.10 -18.08 -29.71
CA LEU A 699 1.10 -18.29 -30.54
C LEU A 699 0.78 -18.92 -31.89
N VAL A 700 -0.18 -19.83 -31.93
CA VAL A 700 -0.63 -20.46 -33.20
C VAL A 700 -1.45 -19.51 -34.04
N LEU A 701 -2.35 -18.73 -33.44
CA LEU A 701 -3.18 -17.75 -34.12
C LEU A 701 -2.34 -16.67 -34.83
N ARG A 702 -1.26 -16.22 -34.21
CA ARG A 702 -0.33 -15.21 -34.78
C ARG A 702 0.50 -15.71 -35.94
N ASN A 703 0.41 -17.01 -36.28
CA ASN A 703 1.16 -17.59 -37.38
C ASN A 703 0.22 -18.16 -38.46
N PRO A 704 -0.06 -17.43 -39.58
CA PRO A 704 -0.95 -17.89 -40.62
C PRO A 704 -0.57 -19.23 -41.29
N GLY A 705 0.66 -19.70 -41.09
CA GLY A 705 1.15 -20.98 -41.58
C GLY A 705 0.79 -22.19 -40.70
N ARG A 706 0.15 -21.98 -39.53
CA ARG A 706 -0.23 -23.03 -38.58
C ARG A 706 -1.75 -23.20 -38.54
N ASP A 707 -2.23 -24.45 -38.37
CA ASP A 707 -3.67 -24.71 -38.18
C ASP A 707 -4.08 -24.50 -36.73
N PRO A 708 -4.92 -23.49 -36.39
CA PRO A 708 -5.34 -23.20 -35.03
C PRO A 708 -6.47 -24.11 -34.51
N ARG A 709 -7.18 -24.83 -35.39
CA ARG A 709 -8.42 -25.58 -35.08
C ARG A 709 -8.25 -26.61 -33.96
N PRO A 710 -7.16 -27.38 -33.85
CA PRO A 710 -7.00 -28.34 -32.74
C PRO A 710 -7.04 -27.69 -31.34
N LEU A 711 -6.28 -26.62 -31.15
CA LEU A 711 -6.25 -25.88 -29.86
C LEU A 711 -7.57 -25.10 -29.67
N ALA A 712 -8.11 -24.50 -30.74
CA ALA A 712 -9.41 -23.84 -30.70
C ALA A 712 -10.54 -24.78 -30.26
N GLN A 713 -10.51 -26.04 -30.68
CA GLN A 713 -11.50 -27.06 -30.30
C GLN A 713 -11.32 -27.50 -28.84
N GLU A 714 -10.09 -27.58 -28.36
CA GLU A 714 -9.82 -27.91 -26.98
C GLU A 714 -10.32 -26.80 -26.04
N LEU A 715 -10.03 -25.55 -26.36
CA LEU A 715 -10.52 -24.41 -25.60
C LEU A 715 -12.04 -24.26 -25.71
N TYR A 716 -12.64 -24.54 -26.87
CA TYR A 716 -14.10 -24.56 -26.99
C TYR A 716 -14.75 -25.52 -26.00
N LYS A 717 -14.21 -26.74 -25.86
CA LYS A 717 -14.74 -27.75 -24.92
C LYS A 717 -14.67 -27.28 -23.48
N ILE A 718 -13.60 -26.53 -23.09
CA ILE A 718 -13.42 -26.01 -21.75
C ILE A 718 -14.38 -24.85 -21.49
N LEU A 719 -14.42 -23.87 -22.39
CA LEU A 719 -15.08 -22.58 -22.15
C LEU A 719 -16.58 -22.60 -22.57
N MET A 720 -16.89 -23.21 -23.70
CA MET A 720 -18.24 -23.24 -24.28
C MET A 720 -19.00 -24.52 -23.95
N GLY A 721 -18.28 -25.64 -23.77
CA GLY A 721 -18.90 -26.94 -23.49
C GLY A 721 -19.86 -26.92 -22.30
N PRO A 722 -19.49 -26.37 -21.14
CA PRO A 722 -20.35 -26.30 -19.96
C PRO A 722 -21.65 -25.51 -20.18
N VAL A 723 -21.63 -24.48 -21.02
CA VAL A 723 -22.75 -23.55 -21.23
C VAL A 723 -23.59 -23.87 -22.46
N GLN A 724 -23.21 -24.86 -23.28
CA GLN A 724 -23.83 -25.11 -24.57
C GLN A 724 -25.35 -25.33 -24.47
N ALA A 725 -25.79 -26.11 -23.48
CA ALA A 725 -27.23 -26.39 -23.29
C ALA A 725 -28.03 -25.11 -22.94
N ASP A 726 -27.44 -24.22 -22.13
CA ASP A 726 -28.07 -22.94 -21.74
C ASP A 726 -28.18 -22.00 -22.95
N LEU A 727 -27.15 -21.96 -23.80
CA LEU A 727 -27.14 -21.16 -25.03
C LEU A 727 -28.18 -21.65 -26.03
N GLU A 728 -28.34 -22.97 -26.17
CA GLU A 728 -29.35 -23.57 -27.03
C GLU A 728 -30.77 -23.32 -26.52
N GLN A 729 -30.97 -23.44 -25.19
CA GLN A 729 -32.27 -23.16 -24.56
C GLN A 729 -32.67 -21.68 -24.72
N ALA A 730 -31.71 -20.77 -24.54
CA ALA A 730 -31.92 -19.33 -24.73
C ALA A 730 -32.03 -18.93 -26.21
N ARG A 731 -31.75 -19.83 -27.13
CA ARG A 731 -31.63 -19.53 -28.57
C ARG A 731 -30.68 -18.39 -28.82
N ALA A 732 -29.51 -18.44 -28.15
CA ALA A 732 -28.57 -17.36 -28.16
C ALA A 732 -28.06 -17.03 -29.56
N GLU A 733 -28.02 -15.74 -29.89
CA GLU A 733 -27.44 -15.18 -31.12
C GLU A 733 -26.26 -14.27 -30.76
N THR A 734 -26.32 -13.59 -29.62
CA THR A 734 -25.29 -12.68 -29.12
C THR A 734 -24.76 -13.16 -27.76
N LEU A 735 -23.43 -13.26 -27.63
CA LEU A 735 -22.72 -13.63 -26.41
C LEU A 735 -21.95 -12.40 -25.88
N VAL A 736 -22.32 -11.98 -24.68
CA VAL A 736 -21.73 -10.85 -23.98
C VAL A 736 -20.79 -11.40 -22.92
N TRP A 737 -19.48 -11.23 -23.10
CA TRP A 737 -18.45 -11.82 -22.25
C TRP A 737 -17.86 -10.82 -21.28
N SER A 738 -17.82 -11.18 -20.00
CA SER A 738 -17.02 -10.55 -18.98
C SER A 738 -15.86 -11.49 -18.63
N LEU A 739 -14.73 -11.30 -19.28
CA LEU A 739 -13.58 -12.22 -19.23
C LEU A 739 -12.69 -11.96 -18.02
N ASP A 740 -12.09 -13.03 -17.50
CA ASP A 740 -11.19 -13.02 -16.36
C ASP A 740 -9.75 -13.39 -16.77
N GLY A 741 -8.77 -12.70 -16.21
CA GLY A 741 -7.34 -12.98 -16.37
C GLY A 741 -6.91 -13.10 -17.84
N VAL A 742 -6.16 -14.14 -18.14
CA VAL A 742 -5.63 -14.40 -19.49
C VAL A 742 -6.69 -14.66 -20.56
N LEU A 743 -7.94 -14.98 -20.17
CA LEU A 743 -9.02 -15.15 -21.14
C LEU A 743 -9.30 -13.87 -21.94
N ARG A 744 -8.90 -12.70 -21.44
CA ARG A 744 -9.00 -11.41 -22.15
C ARG A 744 -8.18 -11.34 -23.43
N TYR A 745 -7.14 -12.18 -23.56
CA TYR A 745 -6.34 -12.30 -24.79
C TYR A 745 -6.95 -13.25 -25.81
N LEU A 746 -8.03 -13.95 -25.43
CA LEU A 746 -8.61 -14.97 -26.25
C LEU A 746 -9.66 -14.37 -27.19
N PRO A 747 -9.47 -14.42 -28.51
CA PRO A 747 -10.54 -14.08 -29.46
C PRO A 747 -11.59 -15.18 -29.46
N ILE A 748 -12.65 -15.02 -28.66
CA ILE A 748 -13.74 -16.00 -28.52
C ILE A 748 -14.30 -16.39 -29.85
N ALA A 749 -14.39 -15.44 -30.79
CA ALA A 749 -14.85 -15.66 -32.17
C ALA A 749 -14.09 -16.77 -32.92
N ALA A 750 -12.81 -17.00 -32.57
CA ALA A 750 -11.94 -17.99 -33.18
C ALA A 750 -11.96 -19.38 -32.53
N LEU A 751 -12.75 -19.59 -31.48
CA LEU A 751 -12.96 -20.92 -30.93
C LEU A 751 -13.69 -21.81 -31.93
N TYR A 752 -13.41 -23.12 -31.94
CA TYR A 752 -13.88 -24.05 -32.94
C TYR A 752 -14.61 -25.24 -32.29
N ASP A 753 -15.87 -25.50 -32.71
CA ASP A 753 -16.71 -26.57 -32.13
C ASP A 753 -16.41 -27.97 -32.68
N GLY A 754 -15.51 -28.07 -33.64
CA GLY A 754 -15.19 -29.29 -34.40
C GLY A 754 -15.83 -29.30 -35.82
N LYS A 755 -16.69 -28.32 -36.12
CA LYS A 755 -17.34 -28.13 -37.41
C LYS A 755 -17.19 -26.71 -37.96
N GLN A 756 -17.34 -25.72 -37.08
CA GLN A 756 -17.36 -24.30 -37.43
C GLN A 756 -16.76 -23.46 -36.33
N TYR A 757 -16.30 -22.26 -36.66
CA TYR A 757 -15.85 -21.26 -35.67
C TYR A 757 -17.05 -20.63 -34.96
N VAL A 758 -16.82 -20.11 -33.73
CA VAL A 758 -17.84 -19.40 -32.93
C VAL A 758 -18.46 -18.24 -33.72
N VAL A 759 -17.64 -17.48 -34.47
CA VAL A 759 -18.11 -16.38 -35.34
C VAL A 759 -19.14 -16.80 -36.38
N GLU A 760 -19.14 -18.07 -36.82
CA GLU A 760 -20.12 -18.54 -37.79
C GLU A 760 -21.51 -18.72 -37.15
N LYS A 761 -21.58 -18.86 -35.82
CA LYS A 761 -22.84 -19.10 -35.11
C LYS A 761 -23.28 -17.91 -34.24
N TYR A 762 -22.35 -17.20 -33.59
CA TYR A 762 -22.67 -16.20 -32.60
C TYR A 762 -22.00 -14.84 -32.87
N ASN A 763 -22.68 -13.76 -32.52
CA ASN A 763 -22.07 -12.46 -32.28
C ASN A 763 -21.33 -12.51 -30.95
N THR A 764 -20.14 -11.93 -30.86
CA THR A 764 -19.33 -11.91 -29.64
C THR A 764 -18.92 -10.49 -29.26
N VAL A 765 -19.19 -10.10 -28.04
CA VAL A 765 -18.80 -8.79 -27.48
C VAL A 765 -18.23 -8.98 -26.09
N THR A 766 -17.23 -8.20 -25.76
CA THR A 766 -16.65 -8.16 -24.41
C THR A 766 -17.17 -6.94 -23.66
N ILE A 767 -17.56 -7.10 -22.42
CA ILE A 767 -17.94 -5.99 -21.54
C ILE A 767 -16.90 -5.76 -20.46
N THR A 768 -16.76 -4.51 -20.07
CA THR A 768 -15.93 -4.05 -18.97
C THR A 768 -16.83 -3.35 -17.95
N PRO A 769 -16.45 -3.21 -16.69
CA PRO A 769 -17.21 -2.43 -15.71
C PRO A 769 -17.51 -1.01 -16.18
N ALA A 770 -16.58 -0.37 -16.91
CA ALA A 770 -16.76 0.97 -17.46
C ALA A 770 -17.84 1.04 -18.55
N SER A 771 -18.09 -0.06 -19.28
CA SER A 771 -19.06 -0.09 -20.37
C SER A 771 -20.50 -0.30 -19.92
N ILE A 772 -20.72 -0.87 -18.74
CA ILE A 772 -22.05 -1.26 -18.26
C ILE A 772 -23.00 -0.06 -18.21
N ALA A 773 -22.51 1.11 -17.80
CA ALA A 773 -23.30 2.34 -17.74
C ALA A 773 -23.90 2.78 -19.09
N TYR A 774 -23.35 2.31 -20.22
CA TYR A 774 -23.74 2.74 -21.56
C TYR A 774 -24.54 1.68 -22.33
N LEU A 775 -24.75 0.48 -21.78
CA LEU A 775 -25.34 -0.65 -22.51
C LEU A 775 -26.79 -0.38 -23.00
N ALA A 776 -27.55 0.37 -22.20
CA ALA A 776 -28.94 0.73 -22.54
C ALA A 776 -29.06 1.80 -23.63
N GLU A 777 -27.96 2.51 -23.97
CA GLU A 777 -28.01 3.60 -24.93
C GLU A 777 -28.08 3.08 -26.39
N LYS A 778 -28.98 3.61 -27.19
CA LYS A 778 -29.12 3.27 -28.60
C LYS A 778 -28.52 4.39 -29.45
N PRO A 779 -27.54 4.12 -30.33
CA PRO A 779 -26.97 5.13 -31.19
C PRO A 779 -27.98 5.60 -32.24
N ASP A 780 -28.05 6.89 -32.50
CA ASP A 780 -28.77 7.42 -33.66
C ASP A 780 -27.81 7.47 -34.85
N VAL A 781 -27.77 6.37 -35.59
CA VAL A 781 -26.85 6.19 -36.72
C VAL A 781 -27.05 7.28 -37.80
N SER A 782 -28.25 7.87 -37.92
CA SER A 782 -28.57 8.88 -38.94
C SER A 782 -27.93 10.25 -38.67
N SER A 783 -27.55 10.51 -37.42
CA SER A 783 -26.92 11.78 -36.97
C SER A 783 -25.40 11.66 -36.72
N LEU A 784 -24.80 10.50 -36.97
CA LEU A 784 -23.37 10.28 -36.70
C LEU A 784 -22.49 11.08 -37.68
N SER A 785 -21.44 11.72 -37.11
CA SER A 785 -20.30 12.22 -37.85
C SER A 785 -19.03 11.48 -37.39
N ALA A 786 -18.04 11.42 -38.26
CA ALA A 786 -16.80 10.70 -37.98
C ALA A 786 -15.56 11.61 -37.99
N ALA A 787 -14.61 11.31 -37.10
CA ALA A 787 -13.23 11.81 -37.15
C ALA A 787 -12.32 10.62 -37.41
N ALA A 788 -11.74 10.55 -38.59
CA ALA A 788 -10.78 9.51 -38.96
C ALA A 788 -9.35 10.07 -38.95
N MET A 789 -8.43 9.36 -38.31
CA MET A 789 -7.06 9.81 -38.09
C MET A 789 -6.07 8.66 -38.30
N GLY A 790 -4.95 8.94 -38.95
CA GLY A 790 -4.01 7.85 -39.18
C GLY A 790 -2.63 8.26 -39.67
N ILE A 791 -1.73 7.28 -39.58
CA ILE A 791 -0.36 7.34 -40.05
C ILE A 791 -0.15 6.31 -41.16
N SER A 792 0.17 6.78 -42.37
CA SER A 792 0.48 5.90 -43.52
C SER A 792 2.00 5.80 -43.78
N LEU A 793 2.78 6.80 -43.43
CA LEU A 793 4.21 6.92 -43.66
C LEU A 793 5.04 6.34 -42.50
N LYS A 794 6.31 6.08 -42.79
CA LYS A 794 7.25 5.62 -41.75
C LYS A 794 7.80 6.86 -40.98
N TYR A 795 7.55 6.94 -39.69
CA TYR A 795 8.04 8.03 -38.82
C TYR A 795 9.16 7.60 -37.88
N GLU A 796 9.33 6.29 -37.59
CA GLU A 796 10.33 5.76 -36.64
C GLU A 796 11.11 4.59 -37.20
N GLU A 797 12.38 4.43 -36.77
CA GLU A 797 13.16 3.19 -37.00
C GLU A 797 12.52 2.04 -36.22
N GLY A 798 12.28 0.92 -36.88
CA GLY A 798 11.65 -0.27 -36.31
C GLY A 798 10.15 -0.39 -36.62
N LEU A 799 9.44 0.69 -36.91
CA LEU A 799 8.05 0.66 -37.35
C LEU A 799 7.95 0.68 -38.89
N LYS A 800 6.95 0.00 -39.43
CA LYS A 800 6.72 -0.10 -40.89
C LYS A 800 5.75 0.99 -41.34
N ALA A 801 5.82 1.39 -42.61
CA ALA A 801 4.76 2.18 -43.23
C ALA A 801 3.45 1.36 -43.32
N LEU A 802 2.30 2.02 -43.19
CA LEU A 802 0.94 1.45 -43.24
C LEU A 802 0.17 2.04 -44.42
N PRO A 803 0.51 1.69 -45.69
CA PRO A 803 -0.05 2.33 -46.85
C PRO A 803 -1.55 2.08 -47.07
N ALA A 804 -2.13 1.02 -46.51
CA ALA A 804 -3.56 0.75 -46.57
C ALA A 804 -4.43 1.66 -45.69
N VAL A 805 -3.83 2.33 -44.70
CA VAL A 805 -4.52 3.30 -43.84
C VAL A 805 -5.24 4.38 -44.65
N VAL A 806 -4.64 4.86 -45.73
CA VAL A 806 -5.27 5.87 -46.61
C VAL A 806 -6.64 5.38 -47.10
N GLY A 807 -6.69 4.19 -47.69
CA GLY A 807 -7.94 3.61 -48.18
C GLY A 807 -8.91 3.26 -47.05
N GLU A 808 -8.41 2.82 -45.91
CA GLU A 808 -9.23 2.51 -44.75
C GLU A 808 -9.96 3.76 -44.24
N LEU A 809 -9.28 4.91 -44.10
CA LEU A 809 -9.89 6.18 -43.68
C LEU A 809 -10.90 6.69 -44.75
N ASP A 810 -10.57 6.55 -46.05
CA ASP A 810 -11.43 6.95 -47.14
C ASP A 810 -12.72 6.11 -47.24
N ASP A 811 -12.69 4.84 -46.85
CA ASP A 811 -13.86 3.96 -46.77
C ASP A 811 -14.78 4.30 -45.59
N VAL A 812 -14.24 4.85 -44.52
CA VAL A 812 -14.99 5.23 -43.30
C VAL A 812 -15.63 6.61 -43.48
N VAL A 813 -14.86 7.60 -43.95
CA VAL A 813 -15.26 9.03 -43.90
C VAL A 813 -15.38 9.59 -45.30
N ASN A 814 -16.54 10.23 -45.55
CA ASN A 814 -16.77 11.09 -46.71
C ASN A 814 -16.39 12.52 -46.36
N ASP A 815 -15.10 12.84 -46.56
CA ASP A 815 -14.59 14.20 -46.32
C ASP A 815 -14.69 15.03 -47.60
N ALA A 816 -15.54 16.09 -47.57
CA ALA A 816 -15.72 17.00 -48.67
C ALA A 816 -14.45 17.74 -49.12
N HIS A 817 -13.40 17.73 -48.30
CA HIS A 817 -12.13 18.40 -48.56
C HIS A 817 -11.06 17.44 -49.12
N VAL A 818 -11.32 16.14 -49.11
CA VAL A 818 -10.45 15.10 -49.65
C VAL A 818 -11.00 14.59 -51.00
N GLN A 819 -10.27 14.88 -52.07
CA GLN A 819 -10.74 14.46 -53.39
C GLN A 819 -10.71 12.93 -53.53
N GLY A 820 -11.89 12.34 -53.61
CA GLY A 820 -12.02 10.92 -53.78
C GLY A 820 -12.43 10.12 -52.55
N ALA A 821 -12.58 10.73 -51.39
CA ALA A 821 -13.16 10.10 -50.22
C ALA A 821 -14.65 9.81 -50.47
N ASN A 822 -15.00 8.53 -50.37
CA ASN A 822 -16.38 8.05 -50.61
C ASN A 822 -16.92 7.27 -49.43
N GLY A 823 -16.40 7.55 -48.21
CA GLY A 823 -16.78 6.87 -46.99
C GLY A 823 -18.28 7.01 -46.65
N VAL A 824 -18.75 6.17 -45.79
CA VAL A 824 -20.15 6.07 -45.41
C VAL A 824 -20.63 7.11 -44.41
N LEU A 825 -19.72 7.75 -43.67
CA LEU A 825 -20.02 8.76 -42.66
C LEU A 825 -19.51 10.16 -43.07
N PRO A 826 -20.30 11.25 -42.86
CA PRO A 826 -19.78 12.60 -43.02
C PRO A 826 -18.74 12.89 -41.92
N GLY A 827 -17.66 13.59 -42.27
CA GLY A 827 -16.65 13.90 -41.28
C GLY A 827 -15.36 14.48 -41.83
N THR A 828 -14.27 14.29 -41.09
CA THR A 828 -12.93 14.79 -41.40
C THR A 828 -11.89 13.68 -41.34
N ILE A 829 -10.90 13.78 -42.23
CA ILE A 829 -9.73 12.90 -42.24
C ILE A 829 -8.49 13.68 -41.88
N LEU A 830 -7.71 13.20 -40.86
CA LEU A 830 -6.40 13.70 -40.52
C LEU A 830 -5.37 12.61 -40.85
N LEU A 831 -4.58 12.81 -41.91
CA LEU A 831 -3.62 11.82 -42.37
C LEU A 831 -2.18 12.34 -42.20
N ASP A 832 -1.27 11.50 -41.76
CA ASP A 832 0.16 11.74 -41.63
C ASP A 832 0.47 13.07 -40.91
N GLY A 833 1.13 14.03 -41.56
CA GLY A 833 1.52 15.33 -40.98
C GLY A 833 0.37 16.17 -40.41
N GLN A 834 -0.88 15.82 -40.71
CA GLN A 834 -2.05 16.46 -40.13
C GLN A 834 -2.50 15.82 -38.80
N PHE A 835 -2.12 14.57 -38.52
CA PHE A 835 -2.49 13.84 -37.32
C PHE A 835 -1.55 14.20 -36.16
N THR A 836 -1.76 15.34 -35.56
CA THR A 836 -1.06 15.85 -34.36
C THR A 836 -1.99 15.86 -33.17
N GLU A 837 -1.44 15.91 -31.93
CA GLU A 837 -2.23 15.98 -30.70
C GLU A 837 -3.20 17.18 -30.72
N ALA A 838 -2.75 18.36 -31.07
CA ALA A 838 -3.59 19.55 -31.15
C ALA A 838 -4.72 19.44 -32.20
N ALA A 839 -4.46 18.75 -33.33
CA ALA A 839 -5.49 18.49 -34.33
C ALA A 839 -6.50 17.45 -33.82
N MET A 840 -6.04 16.43 -33.09
CA MET A 840 -6.89 15.43 -32.45
C MET A 840 -7.81 16.08 -31.38
N GLU A 841 -7.27 16.93 -30.52
CA GLU A 841 -8.07 17.71 -29.54
C GLU A 841 -9.17 18.51 -30.23
N LYS A 842 -8.83 19.21 -31.31
CA LYS A 842 -9.80 20.00 -32.09
C LYS A 842 -10.91 19.14 -32.72
N GLN A 843 -10.57 17.90 -33.13
CA GLN A 843 -11.59 16.97 -33.64
C GLN A 843 -12.54 16.51 -32.53
N PHE A 844 -12.02 16.27 -31.33
CA PHE A 844 -12.85 15.83 -30.20
C PHE A 844 -13.75 16.95 -29.68
N ASP A 845 -13.34 18.23 -29.78
CA ASP A 845 -14.19 19.40 -29.51
C ASP A 845 -15.42 19.42 -30.46
N GLY A 846 -15.28 18.92 -31.68
CA GLY A 846 -16.35 18.75 -32.65
C GLY A 846 -17.41 17.68 -32.29
N ARG A 847 -17.16 16.92 -31.21
CA ARG A 847 -18.03 15.85 -30.67
C ARG A 847 -18.43 14.80 -31.71
N PRO A 848 -17.48 14.14 -32.35
CA PRO A 848 -17.81 13.12 -33.35
C PRO A 848 -18.47 11.91 -32.69
N GLY A 849 -19.52 11.37 -33.30
CA GLY A 849 -20.16 10.13 -32.88
C GLY A 849 -19.27 8.92 -33.12
N VAL A 850 -18.39 9.00 -34.14
CA VAL A 850 -17.41 7.96 -34.47
C VAL A 850 -16.01 8.54 -34.50
N VAL A 851 -15.08 7.86 -33.82
CA VAL A 851 -13.63 8.14 -33.90
C VAL A 851 -12.94 6.91 -34.43
N HIS A 852 -12.20 7.04 -35.54
CA HIS A 852 -11.43 5.97 -36.12
C HIS A 852 -9.95 6.33 -36.18
N ILE A 853 -9.10 5.55 -35.51
CA ILE A 853 -7.65 5.76 -35.41
C ILE A 853 -6.93 4.57 -36.01
N ALA A 854 -6.22 4.81 -37.10
CA ALA A 854 -5.39 3.83 -37.80
C ALA A 854 -3.93 4.25 -37.74
N SER A 855 -3.22 3.79 -36.69
CA SER A 855 -1.83 4.14 -36.42
C SER A 855 -1.12 3.04 -35.64
N HIS A 856 0.18 3.15 -35.46
CA HIS A 856 0.91 2.28 -34.56
C HIS A 856 0.54 2.56 -33.11
N PHE A 857 0.23 1.50 -32.38
CA PHE A 857 0.16 1.52 -30.94
C PHE A 857 1.24 0.60 -30.37
N VAL A 858 2.20 1.16 -29.65
CA VAL A 858 3.26 0.39 -29.01
C VAL A 858 2.85 0.17 -27.56
N PHE A 859 2.66 -1.09 -27.19
CA PHE A 859 2.25 -1.47 -25.87
C PHE A 859 3.43 -1.99 -25.05
N LYS A 860 3.61 -1.48 -23.81
CA LYS A 860 4.56 -2.00 -22.82
C LYS A 860 3.78 -2.39 -21.57
N PRO A 861 3.65 -3.69 -21.28
CA PRO A 861 2.87 -4.18 -20.15
C PRO A 861 3.27 -3.52 -18.83
N GLY A 862 2.26 -3.01 -18.09
CA GLY A 862 2.44 -2.39 -16.78
C GLY A 862 3.05 -0.98 -16.78
N ASP A 863 3.27 -0.36 -17.96
CA ASP A 863 3.85 0.99 -18.05
C ASP A 863 3.06 1.89 -19.02
N ASP A 864 2.10 2.64 -18.47
CA ASP A 864 1.27 3.59 -19.22
C ASP A 864 2.07 4.76 -19.80
N GLY A 865 3.17 5.12 -19.15
CA GLY A 865 4.04 6.20 -19.58
C GLY A 865 4.94 5.81 -20.75
N GLN A 866 5.07 4.49 -21.01
CA GLN A 866 5.82 3.95 -22.14
C GLN A 866 4.97 3.26 -23.19
N SER A 867 3.67 3.02 -22.90
CA SER A 867 2.68 2.57 -23.87
C SER A 867 2.12 3.78 -24.62
N TYR A 868 2.22 3.83 -25.93
CA TYR A 868 1.87 5.04 -26.68
C TYR A 868 1.21 4.78 -28.05
N LEU A 869 0.39 5.72 -28.45
CA LEU A 869 -0.12 5.90 -29.80
C LEU A 869 0.85 6.80 -30.57
N LEU A 870 1.25 6.38 -31.78
CA LEU A 870 2.12 7.17 -32.64
C LEU A 870 1.29 8.22 -33.39
N LEU A 871 1.67 9.50 -33.23
CA LEU A 871 1.17 10.64 -33.97
C LEU A 871 2.31 11.27 -34.81
N SER A 872 1.97 12.17 -35.73
CA SER A 872 3.01 12.95 -36.39
C SER A 872 3.60 14.01 -35.46
N GLY A 873 4.90 14.29 -35.63
CA GLY A 873 5.58 15.36 -34.87
C GLY A 873 5.13 16.76 -35.30
N LYS A 874 5.46 17.76 -34.50
CA LYS A 874 5.11 19.18 -34.75
C LYS A 874 5.72 19.77 -36.05
N ASP A 875 6.81 19.17 -36.55
CA ASP A 875 7.51 19.62 -37.75
C ASP A 875 7.22 18.68 -38.92
N GLN A 876 6.79 19.21 -40.06
CA GLN A 876 6.60 18.43 -41.28
C GLN A 876 7.92 17.75 -41.67
N GLY A 877 8.05 16.46 -41.42
CA GLY A 877 9.24 15.63 -41.65
C GLY A 877 10.07 15.33 -40.40
N GLY A 878 9.57 15.64 -39.18
CA GLY A 878 10.21 15.31 -37.90
C GLY A 878 9.92 13.87 -37.43
N ALA A 879 10.58 13.45 -36.36
CA ALA A 879 10.31 12.20 -35.65
C ALA A 879 8.85 12.13 -35.17
N GLY A 880 8.29 10.92 -35.04
CA GLY A 880 6.94 10.71 -34.51
C GLY A 880 6.79 11.29 -33.10
N PHE A 881 5.56 11.63 -32.75
CA PHE A 881 5.19 12.07 -31.40
C PHE A 881 4.47 10.92 -30.69
N HIS A 882 4.86 10.65 -29.47
CA HIS A 882 4.29 9.59 -28.63
C HIS A 882 3.20 10.19 -27.74
N LEU A 883 1.93 9.90 -28.03
CA LEU A 883 0.85 10.14 -27.10
C LEU A 883 0.73 8.92 -26.19
N THR A 884 1.28 9.03 -25.00
CA THR A 884 1.24 7.91 -24.05
C THR A 884 -0.18 7.64 -23.57
N VAL A 885 -0.45 6.42 -23.07
CA VAL A 885 -1.74 6.09 -22.46
C VAL A 885 -2.02 6.99 -21.26
N ALA A 886 -0.97 7.35 -20.50
CA ALA A 886 -1.06 8.30 -19.41
C ALA A 886 -1.48 9.71 -19.91
N ASP A 887 -0.83 10.22 -20.97
CA ASP A 887 -1.19 11.52 -21.54
C ASP A 887 -2.61 11.50 -22.12
N PHE A 888 -2.99 10.43 -22.83
CA PHE A 888 -4.35 10.28 -23.35
C PHE A 888 -5.38 10.31 -22.23
N ARG A 889 -5.12 9.61 -21.12
CA ARG A 889 -5.98 9.58 -19.94
C ARG A 889 -6.11 10.96 -19.28
N ASP A 890 -4.98 11.61 -19.01
CA ASP A 890 -4.91 12.82 -18.18
C ASP A 890 -5.30 14.11 -18.95
N ASN A 891 -5.22 14.09 -20.28
CA ASN A 891 -5.60 15.21 -21.14
C ASN A 891 -7.14 15.39 -21.18
N ARG A 892 -7.64 16.44 -20.49
CA ARG A 892 -9.08 16.74 -20.40
C ARG A 892 -9.72 17.11 -21.72
N ASN A 893 -8.94 17.56 -22.71
CA ASN A 893 -9.44 17.96 -24.04
C ASN A 893 -9.76 16.74 -24.92
N LEU A 894 -9.20 15.57 -24.59
CA LEU A 894 -9.48 14.32 -25.29
C LEU A 894 -10.69 13.59 -24.66
N SER A 895 -11.85 14.20 -24.68
CA SER A 895 -13.11 13.64 -24.15
C SER A 895 -13.89 12.88 -25.21
N LEU A 896 -14.32 11.64 -24.88
CA LEU A 896 -15.09 10.75 -25.78
C LEU A 896 -16.57 10.62 -25.38
N ARG A 897 -17.10 11.50 -24.53
CA ARG A 897 -18.49 11.42 -23.99
C ARG A 897 -19.60 11.41 -25.06
N HIS A 898 -19.31 11.83 -26.26
CA HIS A 898 -20.25 11.86 -27.39
C HIS A 898 -19.95 10.78 -28.45
N THR A 899 -18.92 9.94 -28.20
CA THR A 899 -18.47 8.94 -29.15
C THR A 899 -19.19 7.61 -28.90
N ASP A 900 -19.99 7.21 -29.85
CA ASP A 900 -20.71 5.93 -29.86
C ASP A 900 -19.80 4.76 -30.22
N LEU A 901 -18.74 5.03 -31.00
CA LEU A 901 -17.74 4.04 -31.37
C LEU A 901 -16.37 4.64 -31.54
N LEU A 902 -15.39 4.14 -30.81
CA LEU A 902 -13.97 4.33 -31.09
C LEU A 902 -13.43 3.05 -31.76
N THR A 903 -12.78 3.19 -32.90
CA THR A 903 -12.04 2.10 -33.53
C THR A 903 -10.53 2.37 -33.45
N LEU A 904 -9.80 1.39 -32.93
CA LEU A 904 -8.34 1.38 -32.85
C LEU A 904 -7.84 0.27 -33.78
N SER A 905 -7.55 0.62 -35.02
CA SER A 905 -6.98 -0.31 -36.01
C SER A 905 -5.47 -0.17 -36.07
N ALA A 906 -4.78 -1.27 -36.34
CA ALA A 906 -3.32 -1.36 -36.41
C ALA A 906 -2.60 -1.12 -35.07
N CYS A 907 -2.82 -1.99 -34.10
CA CYS A 907 -2.09 -2.02 -32.83
C CYS A 907 -1.02 -3.10 -32.85
N GLU A 908 0.25 -2.73 -32.70
CA GLU A 908 1.29 -3.69 -32.33
C GLU A 908 1.22 -3.94 -30.82
N THR A 909 0.44 -4.94 -30.40
CA THR A 909 0.53 -5.43 -29.05
C THR A 909 1.80 -6.25 -28.92
N GLY A 910 2.84 -5.61 -28.42
CA GLY A 910 4.11 -6.27 -28.12
C GLY A 910 3.97 -7.18 -26.89
N MET A 911 3.28 -8.30 -27.04
CA MET A 911 3.23 -9.32 -26.00
C MET A 911 4.48 -10.14 -26.02
N SER A 912 5.36 -9.94 -25.09
CA SER A 912 6.47 -10.85 -24.82
C SER A 912 6.55 -11.10 -23.32
N GLY A 913 6.23 -12.31 -22.89
CA GLY A 913 6.58 -12.79 -21.57
C GLY A 913 5.48 -13.62 -20.90
N SER A 914 5.89 -14.69 -20.24
CA SER A 914 5.08 -15.64 -19.45
C SER A 914 4.44 -15.04 -18.17
N ALA A 915 4.39 -13.73 -18.04
CA ALA A 915 3.90 -13.00 -16.88
C ALA A 915 2.67 -12.11 -17.16
N SER A 916 2.09 -12.15 -18.37
CA SER A 916 0.90 -11.37 -18.66
C SER A 916 -0.33 -12.00 -17.98
N ASN A 917 -1.07 -11.19 -17.24
CA ASN A 917 -2.24 -11.63 -16.46
C ASN A 917 -3.59 -11.19 -17.09
N GLY A 918 -3.60 -10.77 -18.35
CA GLY A 918 -4.78 -10.31 -19.07
C GLY A 918 -5.19 -8.87 -18.86
N ARG A 919 -4.46 -8.13 -18.01
CA ARG A 919 -4.80 -6.72 -17.69
C ARG A 919 -4.51 -5.76 -18.83
N GLU A 920 -3.53 -6.08 -19.66
CA GLU A 920 -2.99 -5.21 -20.70
C GLU A 920 -3.96 -4.98 -21.86
N VAL A 921 -4.80 -5.98 -22.21
CA VAL A 921 -5.78 -5.86 -23.30
C VAL A 921 -6.82 -4.78 -23.01
N ASP A 922 -7.14 -4.60 -21.75
CA ASP A 922 -8.14 -3.64 -21.32
C ASP A 922 -7.59 -2.18 -21.29
N GLY A 923 -6.26 -1.98 -21.35
CA GLY A 923 -5.64 -0.70 -21.10
C GLY A 923 -6.18 0.48 -21.91
N LEU A 924 -5.95 0.53 -23.22
CA LEU A 924 -6.38 1.67 -24.05
C LEU A 924 -7.88 1.67 -24.31
N GLY A 925 -8.47 0.50 -24.56
CA GLY A 925 -9.92 0.36 -24.78
C GLY A 925 -10.71 0.80 -23.56
N THR A 926 -10.31 0.38 -22.39
CA THR A 926 -10.94 0.77 -21.12
C THR A 926 -10.73 2.24 -20.81
N THR A 927 -9.51 2.76 -21.03
CA THR A 927 -9.23 4.19 -20.88
C THR A 927 -10.16 5.02 -21.77
N ALA A 928 -10.39 4.58 -23.00
CA ALA A 928 -11.32 5.23 -23.91
C ALA A 928 -12.77 5.19 -23.40
N GLN A 929 -13.22 4.06 -22.84
CA GLN A 929 -14.56 3.95 -22.24
C GLN A 929 -14.72 4.83 -21.00
N LEU A 930 -13.71 4.92 -20.15
CA LEU A 930 -13.71 5.85 -19.02
C LEU A 930 -13.73 7.33 -19.46
N LYS A 931 -13.15 7.65 -20.62
CA LYS A 931 -13.26 8.98 -21.23
C LYS A 931 -14.61 9.18 -21.92
N GLY A 932 -15.49 8.18 -21.92
CA GLY A 932 -16.88 8.26 -22.36
C GLY A 932 -17.22 7.55 -23.66
N ALA A 933 -16.26 6.84 -24.30
CA ALA A 933 -16.58 6.02 -25.47
C ALA A 933 -17.55 4.88 -25.09
N LYS A 934 -18.70 4.79 -25.75
CA LYS A 934 -19.72 3.78 -25.43
C LYS A 934 -19.35 2.38 -25.91
N ALA A 935 -18.64 2.32 -27.03
CA ALA A 935 -18.07 1.10 -27.59
C ALA A 935 -16.67 1.35 -28.15
N VAL A 936 -15.84 0.29 -28.11
CA VAL A 936 -14.47 0.31 -28.66
C VAL A 936 -14.25 -0.95 -29.48
N ILE A 937 -13.75 -0.82 -30.72
CA ILE A 937 -13.15 -1.93 -31.46
C ILE A 937 -11.64 -1.81 -31.31
N SER A 938 -11.00 -2.85 -30.77
CA SER A 938 -9.55 -2.95 -30.58
C SER A 938 -9.01 -4.24 -31.18
N THR A 939 -7.68 -4.33 -31.33
CA THR A 939 -7.01 -5.51 -31.88
C THR A 939 -6.15 -6.20 -30.84
N LEU A 940 -6.18 -7.53 -30.79
CA LEU A 940 -5.42 -8.36 -29.85
C LEU A 940 -3.95 -8.59 -30.23
N TRP A 941 -3.59 -8.39 -31.49
CA TRP A 941 -2.22 -8.47 -32.01
C TRP A 941 -2.06 -7.58 -33.24
N ALA A 942 -0.80 -7.41 -33.69
CA ALA A 942 -0.48 -6.67 -34.91
C ALA A 942 -1.15 -7.32 -36.13
N VAL A 943 -1.96 -6.55 -36.81
CA VAL A 943 -2.79 -7.01 -37.93
C VAL A 943 -2.13 -6.76 -39.28
N ASN A 944 -2.63 -7.42 -40.29
CA ASN A 944 -2.19 -7.18 -41.65
C ASN A 944 -2.94 -5.96 -42.21
N ASP A 945 -2.17 -4.93 -42.61
CA ASP A 945 -2.65 -3.64 -43.09
C ASP A 945 -3.75 -3.76 -44.18
N ALA A 946 -3.55 -4.62 -45.19
CA ALA A 946 -4.53 -4.80 -46.26
C ALA A 946 -5.83 -5.52 -45.84
N SER A 947 -5.76 -6.53 -44.94
CA SER A 947 -6.96 -7.21 -44.44
C SER A 947 -7.77 -6.32 -43.50
N THR A 948 -7.09 -5.43 -42.75
CA THR A 948 -7.70 -4.48 -41.82
C THR A 948 -8.58 -3.47 -42.57
N GLY A 949 -8.05 -2.81 -43.60
CA GLY A 949 -8.83 -1.88 -44.42
C GLY A 949 -10.09 -2.53 -45.03
N LEU A 950 -9.96 -3.76 -45.54
CA LEU A 950 -11.14 -4.49 -46.09
C LEU A 950 -12.18 -4.79 -45.02
N LEU A 951 -11.76 -5.25 -43.84
CA LEU A 951 -12.69 -5.59 -42.77
C LEU A 951 -13.39 -4.34 -42.23
N MET A 952 -12.63 -3.24 -42.00
CA MET A 952 -13.20 -2.01 -41.47
C MET A 952 -14.14 -1.33 -42.47
N GLY A 953 -13.79 -1.25 -43.76
CA GLY A 953 -14.65 -0.72 -44.78
C GLY A 953 -15.99 -1.50 -44.88
N ASP A 954 -15.94 -2.86 -44.82
CA ASP A 954 -17.15 -3.65 -44.84
C ASP A 954 -17.98 -3.52 -43.54
N PHE A 955 -17.33 -3.46 -42.41
CA PHE A 955 -17.96 -3.21 -41.09
C PHE A 955 -18.75 -1.90 -41.09
N TYR A 956 -18.11 -0.78 -41.40
CA TYR A 956 -18.76 0.52 -41.38
C TYR A 956 -19.89 0.62 -42.38
N ARG A 957 -19.71 0.08 -43.56
CA ARG A 957 -20.78 0.04 -44.60
C ARG A 957 -22.01 -0.67 -44.07
N ARG A 958 -21.87 -1.88 -43.52
CA ARG A 958 -22.98 -2.66 -42.97
C ARG A 958 -23.67 -1.99 -41.81
N TRP A 959 -22.90 -1.42 -40.90
CA TRP A 959 -23.45 -0.77 -39.72
C TRP A 959 -24.24 0.49 -40.11
N VAL A 960 -23.66 1.37 -40.91
CA VAL A 960 -24.23 2.68 -41.26
C VAL A 960 -25.38 2.53 -42.26
N GLU A 961 -25.20 1.77 -43.35
CA GLU A 961 -26.26 1.54 -44.37
C GLU A 961 -27.40 0.68 -43.80
N GLY A 962 -27.16 -0.09 -42.76
CA GLY A 962 -28.18 -0.82 -42.00
C GLY A 962 -29.19 0.08 -41.30
N ALA A 963 -28.93 1.40 -41.23
CA ALA A 963 -29.82 2.45 -40.72
C ALA A 963 -30.49 2.11 -39.37
N GLY A 964 -29.68 1.61 -38.40
CA GLY A 964 -30.13 1.23 -37.05
C GLY A 964 -30.81 -0.16 -36.96
N LYS A 965 -30.89 -0.93 -38.07
CA LYS A 965 -31.39 -2.31 -38.07
C LYS A 965 -30.26 -3.32 -37.87
N VAL A 966 -29.03 -2.98 -38.19
CA VAL A 966 -27.83 -3.79 -38.01
C VAL A 966 -27.05 -3.22 -36.82
N THR A 967 -26.77 -4.04 -35.83
CA THR A 967 -25.97 -3.63 -34.66
C THR A 967 -24.49 -3.64 -35.00
N LYS A 968 -23.68 -2.95 -34.17
CA LYS A 968 -22.20 -2.95 -34.30
C LYS A 968 -21.63 -4.35 -34.28
N VAL A 969 -22.15 -5.23 -33.40
CA VAL A 969 -21.64 -6.59 -33.26
C VAL A 969 -22.00 -7.45 -34.44
N GLU A 970 -23.22 -7.29 -35.01
CA GLU A 970 -23.62 -7.99 -36.23
C GLU A 970 -22.82 -7.56 -37.44
N ALA A 971 -22.58 -6.24 -37.60
CA ALA A 971 -21.75 -5.70 -38.66
C ALA A 971 -20.32 -6.25 -38.60
N LEU A 972 -19.72 -6.26 -37.39
CA LEU A 972 -18.36 -6.78 -37.16
C LEU A 972 -18.28 -8.27 -37.48
N ARG A 973 -19.24 -9.07 -36.94
CA ARG A 973 -19.32 -10.51 -37.24
C ARG A 973 -19.41 -10.78 -38.73
N GLN A 974 -20.24 -10.03 -39.42
CA GLN A 974 -20.46 -10.25 -40.87
C GLN A 974 -19.20 -9.90 -41.67
N ALA A 975 -18.50 -8.80 -41.31
CA ALA A 975 -17.22 -8.46 -41.92
C ALA A 975 -16.13 -9.53 -41.66
N GLN A 976 -16.12 -10.11 -40.47
CA GLN A 976 -15.21 -11.22 -40.12
C GLN A 976 -15.54 -12.48 -40.94
N LEU A 977 -16.83 -12.79 -41.12
CA LEU A 977 -17.31 -13.92 -41.94
C LEU A 977 -16.93 -13.75 -43.41
N ASP A 978 -17.00 -12.55 -43.95
CA ASP A 978 -16.68 -12.30 -45.35
C ASP A 978 -15.19 -12.51 -45.65
N LEU A 979 -14.31 -12.21 -44.68
CA LEU A 979 -12.89 -12.60 -44.77
C LEU A 979 -12.70 -14.12 -44.61
N LEU A 980 -13.34 -14.75 -43.63
CA LEU A 980 -13.28 -16.20 -43.40
C LEU A 980 -13.71 -17.01 -44.59
N LEU A 981 -14.83 -16.62 -45.24
CA LEU A 981 -15.44 -17.31 -46.38
C LEU A 981 -14.81 -16.92 -47.72
N GLY A 982 -13.92 -15.92 -47.75
CA GLY A 982 -13.28 -15.44 -48.98
C GLY A 982 -14.19 -14.59 -49.87
N ASN A 983 -15.28 -14.02 -49.33
CA ASN A 983 -16.19 -13.14 -50.06
C ASN A 983 -15.54 -11.79 -50.36
N VAL A 984 -14.55 -11.38 -49.57
CA VAL A 984 -13.76 -10.16 -49.75
C VAL A 984 -12.32 -10.57 -50.03
N THR A 985 -11.82 -10.24 -51.22
CA THR A 985 -10.47 -10.55 -51.66
C THR A 985 -9.80 -9.26 -52.14
N PRO A 986 -8.44 -9.14 -52.09
CA PRO A 986 -7.72 -7.98 -52.59
C PRO A 986 -8.04 -7.56 -54.02
N GLN A 987 -8.65 -8.43 -54.83
CA GLN A 987 -9.07 -8.20 -56.23
C GLN A 987 -10.55 -7.84 -56.37
N GLY A 988 -11.35 -7.95 -55.32
CA GLY A 988 -12.80 -7.84 -55.37
C GLY A 988 -13.41 -6.58 -54.74
N SER A 989 -12.62 -5.57 -54.37
CA SER A 989 -13.18 -4.25 -54.10
C SER A 989 -13.80 -3.74 -55.39
N VAL A 990 -15.11 -3.63 -55.38
CA VAL A 990 -15.98 -3.01 -56.40
C VAL A 990 -15.23 -2.16 -57.43
N ALA A 991 -15.42 -2.45 -58.67
CA ALA A 991 -14.83 -1.74 -59.81
C ALA A 991 -14.89 -0.23 -59.61
N GLY A 992 -13.80 0.39 -59.26
CA GLY A 992 -13.72 1.85 -59.13
C GLY A 992 -12.66 2.31 -58.16
N ARG A 993 -11.43 2.04 -58.45
CA ARG A 993 -10.18 2.75 -58.19
C ARG A 993 -9.07 1.83 -57.64
N GLY A 994 -8.07 1.69 -58.53
CA GLY A 994 -7.04 0.69 -58.47
C GLY A 994 -6.13 0.78 -57.23
N PHE A 995 -6.13 -0.26 -56.43
CA PHE A 995 -4.98 -0.69 -55.70
C PHE A 995 -4.04 -1.43 -56.63
N THR A 996 -2.96 -0.81 -57.05
CA THR A 996 -1.82 -1.52 -57.65
C THR A 996 -0.95 -2.00 -56.46
N PRO A 997 -0.73 -3.31 -56.30
CA PRO A 997 0.17 -3.81 -55.28
C PRO A 997 1.60 -3.34 -55.56
N ALA A 998 2.20 -2.63 -54.62
CA ALA A 998 3.58 -2.16 -54.75
C ALA A 998 4.64 -3.24 -54.51
N ASN A 999 4.31 -4.51 -54.76
CA ASN A 999 5.32 -5.59 -54.77
C ASN A 999 4.86 -6.74 -55.67
N GLN A 1000 5.25 -6.70 -56.94
CA GLN A 1000 5.23 -7.85 -57.84
C GLN A 1000 6.35 -8.81 -57.40
N GLY A 1001 6.04 -9.91 -56.73
CA GLY A 1001 6.99 -10.95 -56.43
C GLY A 1001 6.69 -11.98 -55.35
N GLN A 1002 5.60 -11.80 -54.58
CA GLN A 1002 5.14 -12.88 -53.69
C GLN A 1002 3.74 -13.32 -54.14
N GLU A 1003 3.54 -14.65 -54.37
CA GLU A 1003 2.23 -15.23 -54.54
C GLU A 1003 1.32 -14.81 -53.40
N ALA A 1004 0.24 -14.10 -53.69
CA ALA A 1004 -0.77 -13.74 -52.71
C ALA A 1004 -1.29 -15.01 -52.02
N PRO A 1005 -1.32 -15.07 -50.67
CA PRO A 1005 -1.90 -16.19 -49.96
C PRO A 1005 -3.37 -16.34 -50.41
N LYS A 1006 -3.81 -17.56 -50.60
CA LYS A 1006 -5.17 -17.92 -50.99
C LYS A 1006 -6.16 -17.50 -49.92
N GLY A 1007 -6.63 -16.27 -49.96
CA GLY A 1007 -7.69 -15.72 -49.10
C GLY A 1007 -7.24 -15.40 -47.65
N TYR A 1008 -7.99 -14.54 -46.98
CA TYR A 1008 -7.82 -14.15 -45.57
C TYR A 1008 -8.61 -15.05 -44.61
N ALA A 1009 -8.82 -16.32 -44.94
CA ALA A 1009 -9.63 -17.28 -44.19
C ALA A 1009 -9.04 -17.69 -42.83
N HIS A 1010 -7.70 -17.56 -42.68
CA HIS A 1010 -7.07 -17.86 -41.39
C HIS A 1010 -7.45 -16.83 -40.29
N PRO A 1011 -7.78 -17.26 -39.06
CA PRO A 1011 -8.17 -16.37 -37.97
C PRO A 1011 -7.19 -15.23 -37.68
N TYR A 1012 -5.91 -15.37 -38.05
CA TYR A 1012 -4.93 -14.28 -37.97
C TYR A 1012 -5.43 -12.94 -38.55
N TYR A 1013 -6.24 -13.01 -39.62
CA TYR A 1013 -6.65 -11.82 -40.37
C TYR A 1013 -7.95 -11.16 -39.87
N TRP A 1014 -8.84 -11.92 -39.23
CA TRP A 1014 -10.18 -11.44 -38.84
C TRP A 1014 -10.46 -11.55 -37.33
N ALA A 1015 -9.80 -12.47 -36.61
CA ALA A 1015 -10.11 -12.74 -35.22
C ALA A 1015 -9.52 -11.72 -34.22
N PRO A 1016 -8.47 -10.94 -34.54
CA PRO A 1016 -7.94 -9.97 -33.55
C PRO A 1016 -8.91 -8.85 -33.23
N PHE A 1017 -9.88 -8.55 -34.10
CA PHE A 1017 -10.82 -7.46 -33.87
C PHE A 1017 -11.91 -7.87 -32.88
N VAL A 1018 -11.91 -7.18 -31.72
CA VAL A 1018 -12.85 -7.43 -30.63
C VAL A 1018 -13.65 -6.17 -30.35
N LEU A 1019 -14.97 -6.31 -30.31
CA LEU A 1019 -15.86 -5.24 -29.88
C LEU A 1019 -16.01 -5.26 -28.35
N MET A 1020 -15.79 -4.11 -27.73
CA MET A 1020 -15.90 -3.93 -26.29
C MET A 1020 -17.01 -2.90 -26.00
N GLY A 1021 -17.90 -3.19 -25.06
CA GLY A 1021 -18.92 -2.26 -24.61
C GLY A 1021 -20.25 -2.37 -25.36
N ASN A 1022 -20.89 -1.22 -25.63
CA ASN A 1022 -22.22 -1.19 -26.23
C ASN A 1022 -22.24 -1.77 -27.65
N TRP A 1023 -22.87 -2.93 -27.79
CA TRP A 1023 -22.90 -3.70 -29.05
C TRP A 1023 -24.01 -3.29 -30.05
N ARG A 1024 -24.95 -2.43 -29.61
CA ARG A 1024 -26.12 -1.96 -30.39
C ARG A 1024 -25.81 -0.99 -31.51
#